data_ecb65b927a9705c6ecdf878bb018d63d
#
_entry.id   ecb65b927a9705c6ecdf878bb018d63d
#
_cell.length_a   1.000
_cell.length_b   1.000
_cell.length_c   1.000
_cell.angle_alpha   90.00
_cell.angle_beta   90.00
_cell.angle_gamma   90.00
#
_symmetry.space_group_name_H-M   'P 1'
#
loop_
_entity.id
_entity.type
_entity.pdbx_description
1 polymer ?
#
loop_
_entity_poly.entity_id
_entity_poly.type
_entity_poly.pdbx_seq_one_letter_code
_entity_poly.pdbx_strand_id
1 'polypeptide(L)'
;MKKESLTPLFRAEQYKVLSYRLGKMAILAAPGSGKTTILAHLAASLLDKRLSKRDIAKGREILVVTLTNAAVQNFQNKFVTSMQIRGLSTEAGYRIRTLHGLSHDIVRENAASLRLADNFSILDGQTQYRIIRQIVRRHLQADSTWLENFTRQDYVVKGMLPKQAWWQYVTQLCVRFLRYCKDYAQSSGDLLAASNYATSALVRFCIRVYDEYQRVLMYQGAVDFDDLVTYALMYLRENEADLERLAGRWPYILEDEAQDSSRSQEQLLRMLSGDKNWVRAGDVNQAIHATFTTADPSYLSAFASEPDVVVVRLKQSGRFGRPVADLANALQKWAVLDHPAPSVRAAFDLLEIAPLEPGDRQQQPRISDVTIHIHHIPRVQVSSDEELRLILHSLQRWLPDHREQTVSILVPDNARGFVVAKLLRQQAIPYEEMLHSTSSVRAVISVLCIVLEYMATPSDSGRFQRLYRTVWRPTSSSMVDELAGDRVERYLARHRFPEQVLYPLNGALVDDISPDLVLELDAFCEYTRQLLSLLSYSVDELLVVLGRKLFREPSEIMLCYRLGQILLSIQTAKPAWGISEMVEEMRAIGNHQREYLSTEDLRAGYLPRPGVVTVATMHMAKGLEWDRVYLTGVNNRSFPSFQMGDRYLGSKWFVRDGLDLEAEMIAQVSSMIGLGKYHGEEGTATQVSQLAYVSERLRLLYVGITRSRKELIILWNVGKNAVHGEVSQPALPLLALQEYLAGTLVF
;
A
#
# COMPACT_ATOMS: atom_id res chain seq x y z
N MET A 1 -14.37 42.43 23.34
CA MET A 1 -14.32 40.96 23.31
C MET A 1 -12.88 40.55 23.67
N LYS A 2 -12.71 39.95 24.84
CA LYS A 2 -11.40 39.43 25.30
C LYS A 2 -10.92 38.36 24.33
N LYS A 3 -9.70 38.49 23.83
CA LYS A 3 -8.95 37.37 23.21
C LYS A 3 -8.80 36.28 24.29
N GLU A 4 -9.76 35.38 24.39
CA GLU A 4 -9.52 34.13 25.10
C GLU A 4 -8.35 33.44 24.37
N SER A 5 -7.33 33.14 25.14
CA SER A 5 -6.05 32.60 24.64
C SER A 5 -6.32 31.27 23.93
N LEU A 6 -6.19 31.27 22.60
CA LEU A 6 -6.20 30.10 21.71
C LEU A 6 -4.96 29.17 21.90
N THR A 7 -4.26 29.31 23.02
CA THR A 7 -3.12 28.44 23.33
C THR A 7 -3.65 27.05 23.65
N PRO A 8 -3.34 26.03 22.85
CA PRO A 8 -3.73 24.66 23.18
C PRO A 8 -3.11 24.28 24.53
N LEU A 9 -3.92 23.78 25.45
CA LEU A 9 -3.41 23.12 26.65
C LEU A 9 -2.81 21.79 26.23
N PHE A 10 -1.52 21.66 26.38
CA PHE A 10 -0.81 20.41 26.14
C PHE A 10 -0.75 19.56 27.42
N ARG A 11 -0.65 18.25 27.24
CA ARG A 11 -0.42 17.30 28.34
C ARG A 11 1.00 17.40 28.87
N ALA A 12 1.22 16.95 30.09
CA ALA A 12 2.54 17.01 30.74
C ALA A 12 3.66 16.36 29.86
N GLU A 13 3.36 15.22 29.24
CA GLU A 13 4.29 14.54 28.31
C GLU A 13 4.54 15.36 27.05
N GLN A 14 3.53 16.03 26.52
CA GLN A 14 3.63 16.89 25.35
C GLN A 14 4.43 18.17 25.65
N TYR A 15 4.30 18.71 26.87
CA TYR A 15 5.14 19.84 27.31
C TYR A 15 6.63 19.47 27.34
N LYS A 16 7.00 18.23 27.68
CA LYS A 16 8.39 17.77 27.62
C LYS A 16 8.93 17.85 26.18
N VAL A 17 8.13 17.46 25.18
CA VAL A 17 8.50 17.62 23.77
C VAL A 17 8.68 19.10 23.41
N LEU A 18 7.74 19.97 23.78
CA LEU A 18 7.82 21.41 23.49
C LEU A 18 8.95 22.13 24.24
N SER A 19 9.50 21.53 25.29
CA SER A 19 10.67 22.05 26.01
C SER A 19 11.99 21.74 25.30
N TYR A 20 11.98 20.94 24.23
CA TYR A 20 13.15 20.63 23.42
C TYR A 20 13.84 21.90 22.92
N ARG A 21 15.18 21.88 22.97
CA ARG A 21 16.00 23.02 22.53
C ARG A 21 17.10 22.59 21.59
N LEU A 22 17.87 21.61 21.93
CA LEU A 22 19.03 21.11 21.22
C LEU A 22 19.25 19.63 21.52
N GLY A 23 20.02 18.94 20.69
CA GLY A 23 20.42 17.56 20.87
C GLY A 23 19.49 16.58 20.16
N LYS A 24 19.60 15.31 20.53
CA LYS A 24 18.80 14.22 19.96
C LYS A 24 17.60 13.92 20.84
N MET A 25 16.44 13.66 20.25
CA MET A 25 15.22 13.28 20.97
C MET A 25 14.47 12.18 20.24
N ALA A 26 14.08 11.14 20.96
CA ALA A 26 13.15 10.12 20.51
C ALA A 26 11.78 10.34 21.15
N ILE A 27 10.72 10.41 20.33
CA ILE A 27 9.32 10.52 20.78
C ILE A 27 8.64 9.20 20.46
N LEU A 28 8.49 8.35 21.48
CA LEU A 28 7.77 7.08 21.39
C LEU A 28 6.31 7.33 21.76
N ALA A 29 5.39 7.12 20.83
CA ALA A 29 4.03 7.64 20.95
C ALA A 29 3.00 6.53 20.79
N ALA A 30 2.13 6.35 21.79
CA ALA A 30 0.96 5.49 21.68
C ALA A 30 -0.03 6.01 20.62
N PRO A 31 -0.86 5.14 20.01
CA PRO A 31 -1.87 5.54 19.03
C PRO A 31 -2.82 6.59 19.61
N GLY A 32 -3.06 7.67 18.86
CA GLY A 32 -3.96 8.75 19.31
C GLY A 32 -3.39 9.70 20.37
N SER A 33 -2.09 9.61 20.71
CA SER A 33 -1.43 10.53 21.66
C SER A 33 -1.14 11.94 21.09
N GLY A 34 -1.40 12.16 19.81
CA GLY A 34 -1.20 13.46 19.16
C GLY A 34 0.23 13.69 18.65
N LYS A 35 1.00 12.64 18.36
CA LYS A 35 2.38 12.67 17.86
C LYS A 35 2.62 13.72 16.77
N THR A 36 1.97 13.62 15.63
CA THR A 36 2.14 14.55 14.49
C THR A 36 1.76 15.98 14.86
N THR A 37 0.73 16.16 15.72
CA THR A 37 0.28 17.47 16.16
C THR A 37 1.34 18.14 17.04
N ILE A 38 1.89 17.41 18.03
CA ILE A 38 2.91 17.98 18.92
C ILE A 38 4.21 18.27 18.17
N LEU A 39 4.57 17.42 17.19
CA LEU A 39 5.74 17.63 16.34
C LEU A 39 5.57 18.90 15.48
N ALA A 40 4.38 19.16 14.95
CA ALA A 40 4.07 20.38 14.21
C ALA A 40 4.15 21.63 15.11
N HIS A 41 3.67 21.54 16.34
CA HIS A 41 3.81 22.62 17.32
C HIS A 41 5.26 22.85 17.76
N LEU A 42 6.07 21.76 17.85
CA LEU A 42 7.50 21.86 18.12
C LEU A 42 8.20 22.59 16.95
N ALA A 43 7.95 22.19 15.71
CA ALA A 43 8.50 22.85 14.53
C ALA A 43 8.19 24.35 14.50
N ALA A 44 6.94 24.73 14.75
CA ALA A 44 6.54 26.13 14.83
C ALA A 44 7.22 26.88 16.00
N SER A 45 7.42 26.20 17.16
CA SER A 45 8.13 26.78 18.31
C SER A 45 9.61 26.97 18.03
N LEU A 46 10.25 26.05 17.32
CA LEU A 46 11.66 26.16 16.93
C LEU A 46 11.86 27.30 15.93
N LEU A 47 10.96 27.43 14.96
CA LEU A 47 10.98 28.54 14.02
C LEU A 47 10.87 29.91 14.70
N ASP A 48 9.91 30.03 15.64
CA ASP A 48 9.67 31.25 16.40
C ASP A 48 10.85 31.65 17.30
N LYS A 49 11.41 30.68 18.04
CA LYS A 49 12.35 30.95 19.13
C LYS A 49 13.81 30.72 18.81
N ARG A 50 14.13 30.02 17.71
CA ARG A 50 15.48 29.54 17.40
C ARG A 50 16.04 30.01 16.06
N LEU A 51 15.20 30.30 15.06
CA LEU A 51 15.63 30.88 13.82
C LEU A 51 15.33 32.38 13.82
N SER A 52 16.39 33.18 13.78
CA SER A 52 16.24 34.63 13.62
C SER A 52 15.87 34.95 12.15
N LYS A 53 15.28 36.14 11.92
CA LYS A 53 15.02 36.62 10.56
C LYS A 53 16.32 36.64 9.71
N ARG A 54 17.47 36.86 10.34
CA ARG A 54 18.77 36.82 9.67
C ARG A 54 19.19 35.41 9.27
N ASP A 55 18.85 34.41 10.08
CA ASP A 55 19.10 33.00 9.75
C ASP A 55 18.24 32.56 8.57
N ILE A 56 16.96 32.91 8.57
CA ILE A 56 16.03 32.63 7.47
C ILE A 56 16.48 33.31 6.19
N ALA A 57 16.92 34.57 6.27
CA ALA A 57 17.48 35.30 5.12
C ALA A 57 18.76 34.65 4.57
N LYS A 58 19.50 33.89 5.38
CA LYS A 58 20.65 33.07 4.95
C LYS A 58 20.26 31.69 4.43
N GLY A 59 18.97 31.43 4.26
CA GLY A 59 18.45 30.16 3.76
C GLY A 59 18.42 29.03 4.79
N ARG A 60 18.51 29.32 6.10
CA ARG A 60 18.34 28.32 7.14
C ARG A 60 16.87 27.96 7.32
N GLU A 61 16.59 26.67 7.41
CA GLU A 61 15.24 26.12 7.45
C GLU A 61 15.15 25.01 8.52
N ILE A 62 13.97 24.81 9.10
CA ILE A 62 13.65 23.58 9.83
C ILE A 62 13.24 22.55 8.80
N LEU A 63 13.91 21.41 8.76
CA LEU A 63 13.55 20.29 7.92
C LEU A 63 12.60 19.35 8.65
N VAL A 64 11.45 19.08 8.05
CA VAL A 64 10.53 18.05 8.49
C VAL A 64 10.45 16.97 7.43
N VAL A 65 10.69 15.72 7.83
CA VAL A 65 10.66 14.56 6.95
C VAL A 65 9.54 13.65 7.37
N THR A 66 8.77 13.19 6.39
CA THR A 66 7.69 12.21 6.56
C THR A 66 7.80 11.10 5.51
N LEU A 67 7.01 10.04 5.66
CA LEU A 67 7.07 8.90 4.75
C LEU A 67 6.37 9.18 3.41
N THR A 68 5.20 9.84 3.42
CA THR A 68 4.30 9.93 2.27
C THR A 68 3.88 11.36 1.97
N ASN A 69 3.48 11.64 0.71
CA ASN A 69 2.95 12.95 0.33
C ASN A 69 1.66 13.32 1.10
N ALA A 70 0.83 12.33 1.41
CA ALA A 70 -0.35 12.54 2.26
C ALA A 70 0.04 12.96 3.70
N ALA A 71 1.09 12.37 4.25
CA ALA A 71 1.63 12.76 5.55
C ALA A 71 2.25 14.17 5.51
N VAL A 72 2.94 14.54 4.42
CA VAL A 72 3.43 15.92 4.19
C VAL A 72 2.27 16.91 4.25
N GLN A 73 1.18 16.66 3.51
CA GLN A 73 0.02 17.57 3.48
C GLN A 73 -0.68 17.66 4.86
N ASN A 74 -0.86 16.52 5.54
CA ASN A 74 -1.44 16.49 6.89
C ASN A 74 -0.57 17.26 7.89
N PHE A 75 0.74 17.05 7.85
CA PHE A 75 1.69 17.78 8.70
C PHE A 75 1.65 19.28 8.40
N GLN A 76 1.66 19.65 7.12
CA GLN A 76 1.62 21.06 6.68
C GLN A 76 0.36 21.76 7.18
N ASN A 77 -0.81 21.13 7.10
CA ASN A 77 -2.06 21.71 7.61
C ASN A 77 -1.99 21.99 9.12
N LYS A 78 -1.46 21.04 9.91
CA LYS A 78 -1.28 21.20 11.36
C LYS A 78 -0.22 22.25 11.69
N PHE A 79 0.85 22.29 10.91
CA PHE A 79 1.93 23.27 11.08
C PHE A 79 1.44 24.69 10.79
N VAL A 80 0.73 24.92 9.69
CA VAL A 80 0.13 26.22 9.33
C VAL A 80 -0.82 26.70 10.45
N THR A 81 -1.67 25.80 10.95
CA THR A 81 -2.55 26.12 12.11
C THR A 81 -1.73 26.54 13.34
N SER A 82 -0.62 25.83 13.63
CA SER A 82 0.25 26.17 14.75
C SER A 82 0.96 27.52 14.56
N MET A 83 1.35 27.84 13.34
CA MET A 83 1.95 29.14 12.97
C MET A 83 0.95 30.29 13.15
N GLN A 84 -0.29 30.11 12.68
CA GLN A 84 -1.37 31.09 12.84
C GLN A 84 -1.68 31.40 14.31
N ILE A 85 -1.75 30.36 15.16
CA ILE A 85 -1.93 30.52 16.61
C ILE A 85 -0.82 31.38 17.23
N ARG A 86 0.41 31.31 16.69
CA ARG A 86 1.57 32.09 17.15
C ARG A 86 1.71 33.46 16.49
N GLY A 87 0.88 33.77 15.49
CA GLY A 87 0.98 35.02 14.71
C GLY A 87 2.22 35.09 13.81
N LEU A 88 2.74 33.95 13.38
CA LEU A 88 3.93 33.84 12.52
C LEU A 88 3.54 33.81 11.04
N SER A 89 4.43 34.38 10.18
CA SER A 89 4.29 34.24 8.73
C SER A 89 4.58 32.79 8.29
N THR A 90 3.86 32.32 7.29
CA THR A 90 3.95 30.96 6.75
C THR A 90 4.83 30.86 5.49
N GLU A 91 5.60 31.92 5.16
CA GLU A 91 6.26 32.02 3.84
C GLU A 91 7.67 31.42 3.78
N ALA A 92 8.41 31.36 4.89
CA ALA A 92 9.82 30.93 4.87
C ALA A 92 10.31 30.32 6.20
N GLY A 93 11.48 29.67 6.15
CA GLY A 93 12.20 29.14 7.31
C GLY A 93 11.88 27.69 7.65
N TYR A 94 11.13 27.00 6.79
CA TYR A 94 10.85 25.58 6.97
C TYR A 94 10.74 24.84 5.63
N ARG A 95 10.98 23.55 5.66
CA ARG A 95 10.81 22.63 4.53
C ARG A 95 10.19 21.34 5.01
N ILE A 96 9.05 20.98 4.44
CA ILE A 96 8.36 19.70 4.71
C ILE A 96 8.44 18.86 3.45
N ARG A 97 9.03 17.65 3.53
CA ARG A 97 9.29 16.79 2.38
C ARG A 97 9.10 15.32 2.74
N THR A 98 8.84 14.49 1.75
CA THR A 98 9.15 13.07 1.86
C THR A 98 10.67 12.86 1.73
N LEU A 99 11.18 11.75 2.27
CA LEU A 99 12.61 11.48 2.19
C LEU A 99 13.08 11.29 0.73
N HIS A 100 12.29 10.62 -0.09
CA HIS A 100 12.58 10.49 -1.53
C HIS A 100 12.56 11.86 -2.22
N GLY A 101 11.64 12.76 -1.87
CA GLY A 101 11.61 14.13 -2.38
C GLY A 101 12.85 14.93 -1.98
N LEU A 102 13.33 14.76 -0.74
CA LEU A 102 14.59 15.37 -0.28
C LEU A 102 15.79 14.79 -1.05
N SER A 103 15.87 13.48 -1.21
CA SER A 103 16.93 12.82 -1.97
C SER A 103 16.93 13.26 -3.43
N HIS A 104 15.76 13.39 -4.05
CA HIS A 104 15.62 13.92 -5.40
C HIS A 104 16.17 15.34 -5.52
N ASP A 105 15.84 16.22 -4.57
CA ASP A 105 16.35 17.59 -4.57
C ASP A 105 17.90 17.59 -4.54
N ILE A 106 18.53 16.76 -3.68
CA ILE A 106 20.00 16.62 -3.57
C ILE A 106 20.61 16.07 -4.88
N VAL A 107 20.03 15.00 -5.43
CA VAL A 107 20.54 14.37 -6.66
C VAL A 107 20.41 15.31 -7.85
N ARG A 108 19.30 16.03 -7.98
CA ARG A 108 19.05 16.96 -9.06
C ARG A 108 20.00 18.17 -9.03
N GLU A 109 20.26 18.73 -7.84
CA GLU A 109 21.23 19.82 -7.67
C GLU A 109 22.65 19.39 -8.09
N ASN A 110 22.95 18.09 -8.08
CA ASN A 110 24.30 17.55 -8.28
C ASN A 110 24.37 16.46 -9.38
N ALA A 111 23.43 16.49 -10.33
CA ALA A 111 23.30 15.47 -11.37
C ALA A 111 24.58 15.23 -12.18
N ALA A 112 25.28 16.30 -12.57
CA ALA A 112 26.53 16.22 -13.33
C ALA A 112 27.64 15.47 -12.57
N SER A 113 27.79 15.70 -11.27
CA SER A 113 28.76 15.00 -10.42
C SER A 113 28.44 13.50 -10.28
N LEU A 114 27.16 13.16 -10.34
CA LEU A 114 26.66 11.78 -10.31
C LEU A 114 26.61 11.11 -11.70
N ARG A 115 27.12 11.78 -12.74
CA ARG A 115 27.08 11.34 -14.15
C ARG A 115 25.66 11.10 -14.65
N LEU A 116 24.70 11.82 -14.13
CA LEU A 116 23.31 11.85 -14.58
C LEU A 116 23.08 13.03 -15.52
N ALA A 117 22.14 12.90 -16.43
CA ALA A 117 21.69 14.03 -17.24
C ALA A 117 20.91 15.04 -16.36
N ASP A 118 20.97 16.33 -16.66
CA ASP A 118 20.24 17.35 -15.89
C ASP A 118 18.71 17.11 -15.86
N ASN A 119 18.20 16.43 -16.89
CA ASN A 119 16.80 16.07 -17.05
C ASN A 119 16.56 14.56 -16.92
N PHE A 120 17.34 13.86 -16.07
CA PHE A 120 17.13 12.42 -15.86
C PHE A 120 15.67 12.10 -15.49
N SER A 121 15.17 10.99 -15.95
CA SER A 121 13.81 10.52 -15.64
C SER A 121 13.80 9.61 -14.42
N ILE A 122 12.73 9.71 -13.63
CA ILE A 122 12.51 8.80 -12.50
C ILE A 122 11.50 7.74 -12.93
N LEU A 123 11.93 6.47 -12.90
CA LEU A 123 11.04 5.37 -13.20
C LEU A 123 10.13 5.06 -12.01
N ASP A 124 8.85 4.93 -12.28
CA ASP A 124 7.90 4.40 -11.32
C ASP A 124 8.11 2.88 -11.09
N GLY A 125 7.58 2.38 -9.98
CA GLY A 125 7.73 0.97 -9.60
C GLY A 125 7.20 -0.03 -10.64
N GLN A 126 6.32 0.40 -11.53
CA GLN A 126 5.76 -0.44 -12.57
C GLN A 126 6.67 -0.55 -13.78
N THR A 127 7.23 0.56 -14.20
CA THR A 127 8.23 0.58 -15.26
C THR A 127 9.45 -0.22 -14.81
N GLN A 128 9.88 -0.07 -13.55
CA GLN A 128 10.88 -0.92 -12.91
C GLN A 128 10.50 -2.40 -13.01
N TYR A 129 9.33 -2.79 -12.50
CA TYR A 129 8.87 -4.19 -12.54
C TYR A 129 8.79 -4.76 -13.95
N ARG A 130 8.33 -3.96 -14.93
CA ARG A 130 8.22 -4.36 -16.33
C ARG A 130 9.59 -4.63 -16.95
N ILE A 131 10.57 -3.75 -16.73
CA ILE A 131 11.94 -3.93 -17.22
C ILE A 131 12.54 -5.20 -16.61
N ILE A 132 12.46 -5.35 -15.29
CA ILE A 132 12.96 -6.54 -14.59
C ILE A 132 12.28 -7.80 -15.10
N ARG A 133 10.95 -7.79 -15.27
CA ARG A 133 10.20 -8.94 -15.83
C ARG A 133 10.66 -9.33 -17.22
N GLN A 134 10.98 -8.36 -18.09
CA GLN A 134 11.49 -8.65 -19.43
C GLN A 134 12.87 -9.30 -19.37
N ILE A 135 13.76 -8.79 -18.52
CA ILE A 135 15.09 -9.37 -18.29
C ILE A 135 14.97 -10.79 -17.75
N VAL A 136 14.18 -10.99 -16.69
CA VAL A 136 13.94 -12.30 -16.06
C VAL A 136 13.38 -13.30 -17.08
N ARG A 137 12.36 -12.90 -17.85
CA ARG A 137 11.76 -13.77 -18.86
C ARG A 137 12.78 -14.24 -19.89
N ARG A 138 13.63 -13.36 -20.41
CA ARG A 138 14.67 -13.69 -21.38
C ARG A 138 15.68 -14.68 -20.80
N HIS A 139 16.18 -14.44 -19.59
CA HIS A 139 17.12 -15.35 -18.93
C HIS A 139 16.51 -16.71 -18.61
N LEU A 140 15.26 -16.77 -18.12
CA LEU A 140 14.59 -18.05 -17.83
C LEU A 140 14.18 -18.82 -19.08
N GLN A 141 14.00 -18.16 -20.23
CA GLN A 141 13.83 -18.83 -21.50
C GLN A 141 15.13 -19.48 -22.01
N ALA A 142 16.27 -18.88 -21.71
CA ALA A 142 17.57 -19.42 -22.05
C ALA A 142 17.98 -20.60 -21.14
N ASP A 143 17.80 -20.46 -19.84
CA ASP A 143 18.07 -21.50 -18.85
C ASP A 143 17.15 -21.36 -17.62
N SER A 144 16.33 -22.36 -17.38
CA SER A 144 15.45 -22.48 -16.22
C SER A 144 15.68 -23.77 -15.42
N THR A 145 16.70 -24.57 -15.76
CA THR A 145 16.96 -25.88 -15.14
C THR A 145 17.25 -25.77 -13.65
N TRP A 146 17.90 -24.72 -13.21
CA TRP A 146 18.21 -24.47 -11.81
C TRP A 146 16.98 -24.30 -10.91
N LEU A 147 15.79 -23.99 -11.46
CA LEU A 147 14.54 -23.90 -10.72
C LEU A 147 14.09 -25.24 -10.15
N GLU A 148 14.50 -26.36 -10.76
CA GLU A 148 14.17 -27.71 -10.29
C GLU A 148 14.70 -27.94 -8.87
N ASN A 149 15.84 -27.34 -8.51
CA ASN A 149 16.42 -27.43 -7.17
C ASN A 149 15.52 -26.82 -6.07
N PHE A 150 14.63 -25.92 -6.44
CA PHE A 150 13.71 -25.23 -5.52
C PHE A 150 12.25 -25.67 -5.68
N THR A 151 11.98 -26.53 -6.69
CA THR A 151 10.63 -27.00 -7.00
C THR A 151 10.32 -28.27 -6.21
N ARG A 152 9.06 -28.43 -5.80
CA ARG A 152 8.60 -29.66 -5.17
C ARG A 152 8.79 -30.86 -6.08
N GLN A 153 9.24 -31.96 -5.51
CA GLN A 153 9.58 -33.20 -6.21
C GLN A 153 8.42 -33.76 -7.07
N ASP A 154 7.17 -33.63 -6.58
CA ASP A 154 6.00 -34.10 -7.30
C ASP A 154 5.78 -33.39 -8.65
N TYR A 155 6.23 -32.14 -8.81
CA TYR A 155 6.21 -31.41 -10.09
C TYR A 155 7.43 -31.74 -10.96
N VAL A 156 8.60 -31.91 -10.34
CA VAL A 156 9.84 -32.25 -11.07
C VAL A 156 9.72 -33.62 -11.73
N VAL A 157 9.30 -34.63 -10.96
CA VAL A 157 9.14 -36.02 -11.45
C VAL A 157 8.10 -36.10 -12.56
N LYS A 158 7.03 -35.30 -12.51
CA LYS A 158 6.01 -35.27 -13.58
C LYS A 158 6.40 -34.44 -14.79
N GLY A 159 7.56 -33.75 -14.77
CA GLY A 159 7.96 -32.81 -15.83
C GLY A 159 7.02 -31.60 -15.96
N MET A 160 6.23 -31.29 -14.92
CA MET A 160 5.20 -30.25 -14.92
C MET A 160 5.62 -29.02 -14.13
N LEU A 161 6.76 -28.44 -14.49
CA LEU A 161 7.17 -27.17 -13.86
C LEU A 161 6.11 -26.09 -14.07
N PRO A 162 5.62 -25.43 -13.01
CA PRO A 162 4.64 -24.34 -13.11
C PRO A 162 5.31 -23.03 -13.60
N LYS A 163 5.72 -23.02 -14.87
CA LYS A 163 6.56 -21.97 -15.49
C LYS A 163 6.04 -20.55 -15.25
N GLN A 164 4.72 -20.32 -15.37
CA GLN A 164 4.14 -19.01 -15.21
C GLN A 164 4.22 -18.52 -13.74
N ALA A 165 3.98 -19.43 -12.78
CA ALA A 165 4.11 -19.12 -11.35
C ALA A 165 5.56 -18.79 -10.99
N TRP A 166 6.52 -19.58 -11.52
CA TRP A 166 7.95 -19.33 -11.35
C TRP A 166 8.39 -17.99 -11.96
N TRP A 167 7.96 -17.65 -13.16
CA TRP A 167 8.32 -16.38 -13.79
C TRP A 167 7.85 -15.17 -12.97
N GLN A 168 6.62 -15.23 -12.45
CA GLN A 168 6.11 -14.18 -11.58
C GLN A 168 6.90 -14.09 -10.27
N TYR A 169 7.15 -15.22 -9.63
CA TYR A 169 7.84 -15.27 -8.36
C TYR A 169 9.31 -14.85 -8.46
N VAL A 170 10.05 -15.35 -9.43
CA VAL A 170 11.45 -14.93 -9.65
C VAL A 170 11.54 -13.44 -9.99
N THR A 171 10.57 -12.89 -10.73
CA THR A 171 10.51 -11.44 -10.94
C THR A 171 10.37 -10.67 -9.65
N GLN A 172 9.47 -11.13 -8.75
CA GLN A 172 9.30 -10.51 -7.42
C GLN A 172 10.58 -10.63 -6.58
N LEU A 173 11.22 -11.80 -6.59
CA LEU A 173 12.49 -12.01 -5.89
C LEU A 173 13.60 -11.06 -6.40
N CYS A 174 13.72 -10.88 -7.73
CA CYS A 174 14.66 -9.91 -8.28
C CYS A 174 14.37 -8.48 -7.86
N VAL A 175 13.10 -8.04 -7.85
CA VAL A 175 12.71 -6.71 -7.38
C VAL A 175 13.11 -6.52 -5.91
N ARG A 176 12.85 -7.52 -5.06
CA ARG A 176 13.23 -7.50 -3.63
C ARG A 176 14.74 -7.48 -3.45
N PHE A 177 15.45 -8.30 -4.23
CA PHE A 177 16.90 -8.32 -4.25
C PHE A 177 17.49 -6.95 -4.56
N LEU A 178 17.04 -6.32 -5.64
CA LEU A 178 17.53 -5.00 -6.05
C LEU A 178 17.29 -3.96 -4.96
N ARG A 179 16.09 -3.90 -4.42
CA ARG A 179 15.74 -2.97 -3.33
C ARG A 179 16.64 -3.17 -2.12
N TYR A 180 16.84 -4.43 -1.69
CA TYR A 180 17.73 -4.74 -0.59
C TYR A 180 19.16 -4.28 -0.86
N CYS A 181 19.73 -4.61 -2.02
CA CYS A 181 21.09 -4.22 -2.38
C CYS A 181 21.26 -2.69 -2.43
N LYS A 182 20.29 -1.96 -2.97
CA LYS A 182 20.32 -0.49 -3.01
C LYS A 182 20.23 0.13 -1.62
N ASP A 183 19.38 -0.42 -0.73
CA ASP A 183 19.27 0.08 0.64
C ASP A 183 20.60 -0.09 1.43
N TYR A 184 21.42 -1.06 1.04
CA TYR A 184 22.77 -1.24 1.57
C TYR A 184 23.87 -0.60 0.73
N ALA A 185 23.50 0.20 -0.28
CA ALA A 185 24.41 0.87 -1.23
C ALA A 185 25.41 -0.10 -1.91
N GLN A 186 24.94 -1.31 -2.24
CA GLN A 186 25.76 -2.32 -2.92
C GLN A 186 25.57 -2.24 -4.43
N SER A 187 26.66 -2.11 -5.16
CA SER A 187 26.62 -2.16 -6.63
C SER A 187 26.54 -3.60 -7.16
N SER A 188 26.00 -3.77 -8.37
CA SER A 188 26.01 -5.07 -9.04
C SER A 188 27.43 -5.59 -9.28
N GLY A 189 28.39 -4.69 -9.53
CA GLY A 189 29.80 -5.03 -9.73
C GLY A 189 30.45 -5.62 -8.48
N ASP A 190 30.23 -5.00 -7.31
CA ASP A 190 30.75 -5.48 -6.02
C ASP A 190 30.19 -6.86 -5.68
N LEU A 191 28.89 -7.06 -5.93
CA LEU A 191 28.23 -8.34 -5.71
C LEU A 191 28.72 -9.42 -6.66
N LEU A 192 28.99 -9.09 -7.92
CA LEU A 192 29.61 -10.02 -8.90
C LEU A 192 30.99 -10.45 -8.44
N ALA A 193 31.81 -9.51 -7.97
CA ALA A 193 33.16 -9.78 -7.46
C ALA A 193 33.14 -10.65 -6.16
N ALA A 194 32.15 -10.43 -5.28
CA ALA A 194 31.97 -11.20 -4.07
C ALA A 194 31.35 -12.60 -4.29
N SER A 195 30.74 -12.84 -5.46
CA SER A 195 30.09 -14.11 -5.76
C SER A 195 31.12 -15.23 -6.02
N ASN A 196 30.85 -16.41 -5.46
CA ASN A 196 31.70 -17.59 -5.59
C ASN A 196 30.88 -18.85 -5.87
N TYR A 197 31.54 -20.02 -5.91
CA TYR A 197 30.86 -21.30 -6.19
C TYR A 197 29.84 -21.71 -5.12
N ALA A 198 29.99 -21.23 -3.88
CA ALA A 198 29.03 -21.49 -2.80
C ALA A 198 27.79 -20.60 -2.91
N THR A 199 27.81 -19.55 -3.73
CA THR A 199 26.64 -18.68 -3.98
C THR A 199 25.55 -19.48 -4.69
N SER A 200 24.30 -19.41 -4.18
CA SER A 200 23.16 -20.15 -4.78
C SER A 200 22.88 -19.70 -6.22
N ALA A 201 22.30 -20.59 -7.00
CA ALA A 201 21.90 -20.28 -8.37
C ALA A 201 20.92 -19.11 -8.44
N LEU A 202 20.01 -19.01 -7.48
CA LEU A 202 19.05 -17.90 -7.34
C LEU A 202 19.77 -16.57 -7.13
N VAL A 203 20.71 -16.48 -6.19
CA VAL A 203 21.45 -15.23 -5.91
C VAL A 203 22.27 -14.80 -7.12
N ARG A 204 23.00 -15.74 -7.76
CA ARG A 204 23.74 -15.44 -8.99
C ARG A 204 22.83 -14.95 -10.12
N PHE A 205 21.65 -15.53 -10.24
CA PHE A 205 20.64 -15.07 -11.19
C PHE A 205 20.19 -13.63 -10.90
N CYS A 206 19.87 -13.32 -9.64
CA CYS A 206 19.43 -11.98 -9.22
C CYS A 206 20.55 -10.94 -9.45
N ILE A 207 21.81 -11.26 -9.17
CA ILE A 207 22.95 -10.35 -9.43
C ILE A 207 23.04 -10.02 -10.93
N ARG A 208 22.91 -11.02 -11.82
CA ARG A 208 22.91 -10.78 -13.29
C ARG A 208 21.74 -9.90 -13.73
N VAL A 209 20.55 -10.13 -13.19
CA VAL A 209 19.38 -9.32 -13.49
C VAL A 209 19.59 -7.88 -13.00
N TYR A 210 20.18 -7.70 -11.82
CA TYR A 210 20.49 -6.38 -11.26
C TYR A 210 21.48 -5.63 -12.15
N ASP A 211 22.57 -6.26 -12.56
CA ASP A 211 23.57 -5.66 -13.43
C ASP A 211 22.98 -5.24 -14.78
N GLU A 212 22.17 -6.08 -15.38
CA GLU A 212 21.51 -5.74 -16.63
C GLU A 212 20.46 -4.65 -16.46
N TYR A 213 19.70 -4.65 -15.36
CA TYR A 213 18.75 -3.60 -15.04
C TYR A 213 19.44 -2.24 -14.91
N GLN A 214 20.58 -2.16 -14.21
CA GLN A 214 21.36 -0.93 -14.09
C GLN A 214 21.86 -0.41 -15.43
N ARG A 215 22.29 -1.32 -16.33
CA ARG A 215 22.70 -0.93 -17.70
C ARG A 215 21.52 -0.35 -18.49
N VAL A 216 20.33 -0.91 -18.35
CA VAL A 216 19.10 -0.38 -18.98
C VAL A 216 18.80 1.02 -18.46
N LEU A 217 18.89 1.26 -17.13
CA LEU A 217 18.70 2.59 -16.55
C LEU A 217 19.70 3.60 -17.11
N MET A 218 20.97 3.25 -17.11
CA MET A 218 22.03 4.12 -17.67
C MET A 218 21.78 4.46 -19.15
N TYR A 219 21.39 3.47 -19.96
CA TYR A 219 21.08 3.68 -21.38
C TYR A 219 19.88 4.63 -21.58
N GLN A 220 18.88 4.57 -20.70
CA GLN A 220 17.69 5.41 -20.75
C GLN A 220 17.89 6.80 -20.11
N GLY A 221 19.02 7.07 -19.46
CA GLY A 221 19.22 8.28 -18.66
C GLY A 221 18.21 8.37 -17.52
N ALA A 222 17.90 7.24 -16.88
CA ALA A 222 16.88 7.12 -15.87
C ALA A 222 17.42 6.59 -14.54
N VAL A 223 16.72 6.87 -13.47
CA VAL A 223 16.93 6.33 -12.11
C VAL A 223 15.60 5.81 -11.57
N ASP A 224 15.62 4.91 -10.61
CA ASP A 224 14.40 4.57 -9.85
C ASP A 224 14.37 5.25 -8.47
N PHE A 225 13.28 5.06 -7.73
CA PHE A 225 13.12 5.72 -6.42
C PHE A 225 14.17 5.28 -5.39
N ASP A 226 14.58 4.01 -5.41
CA ASP A 226 15.60 3.51 -4.49
C ASP A 226 16.99 4.09 -4.84
N ASP A 227 17.28 4.31 -6.13
CA ASP A 227 18.51 4.97 -6.60
C ASP A 227 18.65 6.39 -6.06
N LEU A 228 17.56 7.15 -5.90
CA LEU A 228 17.61 8.53 -5.42
C LEU A 228 18.25 8.62 -4.03
N VAL A 229 17.86 7.74 -3.10
CA VAL A 229 18.42 7.72 -1.75
C VAL A 229 19.87 7.27 -1.77
N THR A 230 20.16 6.23 -2.56
CA THR A 230 21.52 5.68 -2.71
C THR A 230 22.46 6.71 -3.30
N TYR A 231 22.09 7.41 -4.37
CA TYR A 231 22.91 8.44 -4.99
C TYR A 231 23.10 9.66 -4.09
N ALA A 232 22.07 10.09 -3.37
CA ALA A 232 22.20 11.16 -2.39
C ALA A 232 23.22 10.80 -1.30
N LEU A 233 23.16 9.56 -0.77
CA LEU A 233 24.12 9.06 0.22
C LEU A 233 25.55 8.99 -0.34
N MET A 234 25.73 8.42 -1.55
CA MET A 234 27.05 8.33 -2.18
C MET A 234 27.65 9.71 -2.42
N TYR A 235 26.86 10.63 -2.98
CA TYR A 235 27.29 11.98 -3.23
C TYR A 235 27.77 12.70 -1.95
N LEU A 236 26.95 12.64 -0.90
CA LEU A 236 27.28 13.34 0.35
C LEU A 236 28.46 12.72 1.10
N ARG A 237 28.74 11.42 0.92
CA ARG A 237 29.93 10.78 1.48
C ARG A 237 31.23 11.23 0.82
N GLU A 238 31.17 11.55 -0.47
CA GLU A 238 32.31 11.94 -1.26
C GLU A 238 32.52 13.50 -1.27
N ASN A 239 31.48 14.27 -0.87
CA ASN A 239 31.46 15.72 -0.96
C ASN A 239 31.16 16.38 0.41
N GLU A 240 32.14 16.39 1.30
CA GLU A 240 32.03 16.90 2.66
C GLU A 240 31.58 18.37 2.72
N ALA A 241 32.09 19.23 1.80
CA ALA A 241 31.70 20.65 1.73
C ALA A 241 30.19 20.83 1.47
N ASP A 242 29.60 20.01 0.61
CA ASP A 242 28.16 20.06 0.35
C ASP A 242 27.35 19.47 1.51
N LEU A 243 27.86 18.44 2.15
CA LEU A 243 27.26 17.91 3.38
C LEU A 243 27.22 18.98 4.47
N GLU A 244 28.33 19.70 4.71
CA GLU A 244 28.40 20.80 5.67
C GLU A 244 27.44 21.95 5.29
N ARG A 245 27.35 22.29 4.01
CA ARG A 245 26.41 23.30 3.48
C ARG A 245 24.97 22.93 3.77
N LEU A 246 24.58 21.68 3.49
CA LEU A 246 23.22 21.20 3.72
C LEU A 246 22.92 21.04 5.21
N ALA A 247 23.83 20.52 6.01
CA ALA A 247 23.70 20.45 7.47
C ALA A 247 23.57 21.85 8.08
N GLY A 248 24.30 22.83 7.55
CA GLY A 248 24.17 24.24 7.95
C GLY A 248 22.84 24.88 7.55
N ARG A 249 22.24 24.43 6.43
CA ARG A 249 20.91 24.87 5.97
C ARG A 249 19.81 24.34 6.88
N TRP A 250 19.93 23.12 7.38
CA TRP A 250 18.93 22.47 8.21
C TRP A 250 19.42 22.23 9.65
N PRO A 251 19.48 23.29 10.48
CA PRO A 251 19.98 23.19 11.86
C PRO A 251 19.10 22.32 12.77
N TYR A 252 17.88 22.02 12.36
CA TYR A 252 16.95 21.10 13.04
C TYR A 252 16.30 20.17 12.04
N ILE A 253 16.34 18.88 12.32
CA ILE A 253 15.66 17.85 11.54
C ILE A 253 14.62 17.16 12.42
N LEU A 254 13.38 17.09 11.93
CA LEU A 254 12.26 16.45 12.59
C LEU A 254 11.74 15.34 11.69
N GLU A 255 11.66 14.11 12.19
CA GLU A 255 11.20 12.95 11.44
C GLU A 255 9.88 12.44 12.06
N ASP A 256 8.80 12.38 11.28
CA ASP A 256 7.52 11.78 11.65
C ASP A 256 7.40 10.38 11.02
N GLU A 257 6.76 9.44 11.71
CA GLU A 257 6.64 8.01 11.34
C GLU A 257 8.00 7.29 11.23
N ALA A 258 8.96 7.62 12.10
CA ALA A 258 10.33 7.12 12.07
C ALA A 258 10.45 5.59 12.16
N GLN A 259 9.41 4.87 12.63
CA GLN A 259 9.38 3.40 12.66
C GLN A 259 9.27 2.75 11.27
N ASP A 260 8.93 3.53 10.24
CA ASP A 260 8.81 3.03 8.87
C ASP A 260 10.03 3.39 8.00
N SER A 261 11.11 3.92 8.58
CA SER A 261 12.35 4.28 7.87
C SER A 261 13.20 3.07 7.56
N SER A 262 13.84 3.08 6.36
CA SER A 262 14.84 2.09 5.98
C SER A 262 16.24 2.48 6.44
N ARG A 263 17.21 1.58 6.23
CA ARG A 263 18.61 1.84 6.60
C ARG A 263 19.20 3.03 5.86
N SER A 264 19.07 3.08 4.56
CA SER A 264 19.62 4.16 3.75
C SER A 264 19.01 5.51 4.13
N GLN A 265 17.73 5.50 4.46
CA GLN A 265 16.99 6.67 4.91
C GLN A 265 17.50 7.18 6.27
N GLU A 266 17.68 6.29 7.22
CA GLU A 266 18.24 6.62 8.52
C GLU A 266 19.65 7.18 8.40
N GLN A 267 20.51 6.58 7.58
CA GLN A 267 21.86 7.05 7.32
C GLN A 267 21.88 8.44 6.70
N LEU A 268 21.01 8.72 5.72
CA LEU A 268 20.93 10.03 5.10
C LEU A 268 20.57 11.13 6.12
N LEU A 269 19.57 10.88 6.96
CA LEU A 269 19.16 11.84 7.98
C LEU A 269 20.21 12.01 9.06
N ARG A 270 20.92 10.96 9.45
CA ARG A 270 22.03 11.01 10.41
C ARG A 270 23.18 11.88 9.87
N MET A 271 23.55 11.70 8.62
CA MET A 271 24.57 12.55 7.97
C MET A 271 24.15 14.01 7.93
N LEU A 272 22.92 14.30 7.47
CA LEU A 272 22.41 15.66 7.36
C LEU A 272 22.23 16.36 8.72
N SER A 273 21.89 15.63 9.77
CA SER A 273 21.79 16.17 11.13
C SER A 273 23.15 16.46 11.75
N GLY A 274 24.23 15.92 11.18
CA GLY A 274 25.55 15.93 11.81
C GLY A 274 25.53 15.34 13.23
N ASP A 275 24.57 14.46 13.48
CA ASP A 275 24.31 13.79 14.77
C ASP A 275 24.04 14.80 15.93
N LYS A 276 23.49 15.98 15.61
CA LYS A 276 23.29 17.07 16.58
C LYS A 276 21.81 17.26 16.96
N ASN A 277 21.05 17.93 16.11
CA ASN A 277 19.66 18.33 16.40
C ASN A 277 18.69 17.50 15.59
N TRP A 278 18.41 16.31 16.05
CA TRP A 278 17.55 15.35 15.38
C TRP A 278 16.45 14.82 16.31
N VAL A 279 15.19 15.08 15.94
CA VAL A 279 14.01 14.61 16.65
C VAL A 279 13.34 13.54 15.81
N ARG A 280 13.23 12.33 16.33
CA ARG A 280 12.56 11.19 15.68
C ARG A 280 11.29 10.85 16.43
N ALA A 281 10.16 10.86 15.75
CA ALA A 281 8.86 10.54 16.33
C ALA A 281 8.24 9.33 15.65
N GLY A 282 7.80 8.34 16.43
CA GLY A 282 7.23 7.11 15.89
C GLY A 282 6.46 6.27 16.90
N ASP A 283 5.83 5.22 16.39
CA ASP A 283 5.20 4.15 17.17
C ASP A 283 5.68 2.79 16.66
N VAL A 284 6.63 2.19 17.35
CA VAL A 284 7.22 0.90 16.99
C VAL A 284 6.15 -0.20 16.88
N ASN A 285 5.09 -0.11 17.70
CA ASN A 285 3.98 -1.05 17.71
C ASN A 285 3.05 -0.91 16.49
N GLN A 286 3.18 0.16 15.70
CA GLN A 286 2.47 0.35 14.43
C GLN A 286 3.37 0.14 13.20
N ALA A 287 4.54 -0.49 13.33
CA ALA A 287 5.42 -0.85 12.22
C ALA A 287 4.87 -2.10 11.50
N ILE A 288 4.10 -1.91 10.43
CA ILE A 288 3.39 -2.96 9.68
C ILE A 288 3.78 -3.01 8.20
N HIS A 289 4.87 -2.37 7.81
CA HIS A 289 5.31 -2.29 6.42
C HIS A 289 6.61 -3.07 6.14
N ALA A 290 7.22 -3.70 7.15
CA ALA A 290 8.49 -4.40 7.01
C ALA A 290 8.47 -5.50 5.94
N THR A 291 7.38 -6.27 5.84
CA THR A 291 7.22 -7.34 4.83
C THR A 291 7.18 -6.79 3.38
N PHE A 292 6.76 -5.53 3.18
CA PHE A 292 6.58 -4.96 1.83
C PHE A 292 7.65 -3.94 1.45
N THR A 293 8.42 -3.44 2.41
CA THR A 293 9.47 -2.44 2.22
C THR A 293 10.76 -2.92 2.89
N THR A 294 11.81 -2.08 2.89
CA THR A 294 13.03 -2.28 3.69
C THR A 294 12.96 -1.56 5.03
N ALA A 295 11.76 -1.14 5.47
CA ALA A 295 11.54 -0.49 6.75
C ALA A 295 11.88 -1.44 7.92
N ASP A 296 12.60 -0.91 8.90
CA ASP A 296 12.97 -1.68 10.09
C ASP A 296 12.78 -0.82 11.35
N PRO A 297 11.78 -1.16 12.19
CA PRO A 297 11.51 -0.41 13.42
C PRO A 297 12.65 -0.44 14.43
N SER A 298 13.60 -1.36 14.27
CA SER A 298 14.76 -1.45 15.16
C SER A 298 15.65 -0.20 15.10
N TYR A 299 15.65 0.54 13.98
CA TYR A 299 16.40 1.80 13.89
C TYR A 299 15.87 2.87 14.85
N LEU A 300 14.56 2.98 15.03
CA LEU A 300 13.99 3.91 16.02
C LEU A 300 14.29 3.44 17.44
N SER A 301 14.19 2.15 17.72
CA SER A 301 14.50 1.57 19.05
C SER A 301 15.99 1.69 19.40
N ALA A 302 16.87 1.46 18.43
CA ALA A 302 18.31 1.65 18.59
C ALA A 302 18.66 3.11 18.86
N PHE A 303 18.08 4.05 18.06
CA PHE A 303 18.25 5.48 18.29
C PHE A 303 17.78 5.90 19.70
N ALA A 304 16.62 5.41 20.14
CA ALA A 304 16.10 5.71 21.48
C ALA A 304 16.98 5.15 22.62
N SER A 305 17.87 4.20 22.31
CA SER A 305 18.79 3.58 23.27
C SER A 305 20.17 4.25 23.29
N GLU A 306 20.44 5.21 22.39
CA GLU A 306 21.71 5.97 22.40
C GLU A 306 21.82 6.83 23.69
N PRO A 307 23.02 6.92 24.31
CA PRO A 307 23.20 7.57 25.62
C PRO A 307 22.85 9.06 25.65
N ASP A 308 23.00 9.76 24.52
CA ASP A 308 22.77 11.20 24.36
C ASP A 308 21.37 11.54 23.81
N VAL A 309 20.48 10.55 23.66
CA VAL A 309 19.11 10.73 23.20
C VAL A 309 18.14 10.90 24.37
N VAL A 310 17.42 12.01 24.36
CA VAL A 310 16.32 12.23 25.31
C VAL A 310 15.08 11.48 24.83
N VAL A 311 14.62 10.51 25.62
CA VAL A 311 13.43 9.72 25.26
C VAL A 311 12.19 10.31 25.95
N VAL A 312 11.20 10.66 25.15
CA VAL A 312 9.87 11.09 25.64
C VAL A 312 8.83 10.06 25.20
N ARG A 313 8.06 9.55 26.15
CA ARG A 313 6.97 8.59 25.91
C ARG A 313 5.63 9.30 26.02
N LEU A 314 4.86 9.32 24.92
CA LEU A 314 3.50 9.87 24.88
C LEU A 314 2.51 8.71 25.08
N LYS A 315 2.07 8.47 26.30
CA LYS A 315 1.22 7.33 26.66
C LYS A 315 -0.27 7.66 26.58
N GLN A 316 -0.65 8.90 26.90
CA GLN A 316 -2.05 9.30 27.00
C GLN A 316 -2.70 9.43 25.64
N SER A 317 -3.80 8.70 25.41
CA SER A 317 -4.57 8.72 24.17
C SER A 317 -5.97 9.24 24.39
N GLY A 318 -6.38 10.21 23.58
CA GLY A 318 -7.76 10.71 23.55
C GLY A 318 -8.61 10.14 22.39
N ARG A 319 -8.08 9.18 21.63
CA ARG A 319 -8.76 8.66 20.45
C ARG A 319 -9.94 7.77 20.80
N PHE A 320 -9.75 6.81 21.69
CA PHE A 320 -10.69 5.73 21.96
C PHE A 320 -11.02 5.62 23.45
N GLY A 321 -12.15 4.99 23.75
CA GLY A 321 -12.55 4.74 25.13
C GLY A 321 -11.68 3.70 25.83
N ARG A 322 -11.69 3.73 27.14
CA ARG A 322 -10.82 2.90 27.98
C ARG A 322 -10.87 1.40 27.66
N PRO A 323 -12.03 0.75 27.42
CA PRO A 323 -12.04 -0.68 27.12
C PRO A 323 -11.24 -1.06 25.88
N VAL A 324 -11.22 -0.19 24.83
CA VAL A 324 -10.41 -0.43 23.63
C VAL A 324 -8.92 -0.31 23.93
N ALA A 325 -8.54 0.69 24.77
CA ALA A 325 -7.16 0.83 25.22
C ALA A 325 -6.70 -0.40 26.01
N ASP A 326 -7.54 -0.85 26.96
CA ASP A 326 -7.25 -2.00 27.82
C ASP A 326 -7.10 -3.29 26.98
N LEU A 327 -7.95 -3.49 25.96
CA LEU A 327 -7.83 -4.62 25.02
C LEU A 327 -6.53 -4.57 24.20
N ALA A 328 -6.16 -3.38 23.70
CA ALA A 328 -4.91 -3.20 22.97
C ALA A 328 -3.67 -3.46 23.86
N ASN A 329 -3.72 -3.00 25.13
CA ASN A 329 -2.69 -3.27 26.13
C ASN A 329 -2.61 -4.77 26.47
N ALA A 330 -3.76 -5.45 26.58
CA ALA A 330 -3.82 -6.89 26.83
C ALA A 330 -3.15 -7.67 25.69
N LEU A 331 -3.36 -7.28 24.41
CA LEU A 331 -2.69 -7.88 23.27
C LEU A 331 -1.16 -7.72 23.37
N GLN A 332 -0.66 -6.51 23.71
CA GLN A 332 0.77 -6.27 23.90
C GLN A 332 1.36 -7.15 25.02
N LYS A 333 0.69 -7.16 26.18
CA LYS A 333 1.13 -7.94 27.37
C LYS A 333 1.16 -9.44 27.04
N TRP A 334 0.11 -9.98 26.46
CA TRP A 334 0.06 -11.38 26.03
C TRP A 334 1.20 -11.72 25.07
N ALA A 335 1.41 -10.88 24.05
CA ALA A 335 2.44 -11.14 23.06
C ALA A 335 3.85 -11.14 23.67
N VAL A 336 4.14 -10.24 24.62
CA VAL A 336 5.46 -10.12 25.25
C VAL A 336 5.69 -11.17 26.33
N LEU A 337 4.66 -11.53 27.11
CA LEU A 337 4.81 -12.42 28.27
C LEU A 337 4.53 -13.88 27.93
N ASP A 338 3.43 -14.14 27.17
CA ASP A 338 2.83 -15.47 27.06
C ASP A 338 2.83 -16.07 25.66
N HIS A 339 3.31 -15.32 24.64
CA HIS A 339 3.37 -15.89 23.29
C HIS A 339 4.22 -17.16 23.26
N PRO A 340 3.73 -18.29 22.64
CA PRO A 340 4.40 -19.59 22.68
C PRO A 340 5.80 -19.58 22.04
N ALA A 341 6.03 -18.72 21.03
CA ALA A 341 7.37 -18.57 20.43
C ALA A 341 8.15 -17.44 21.13
N PRO A 342 9.25 -17.75 21.88
CA PRO A 342 10.02 -16.73 22.60
C PRO A 342 10.54 -15.60 21.71
N SER A 343 10.92 -15.90 20.47
CA SER A 343 11.41 -14.90 19.50
C SER A 343 10.35 -13.86 19.13
N VAL A 344 9.06 -14.19 19.23
CA VAL A 344 7.95 -13.28 18.95
C VAL A 344 7.65 -12.34 20.12
N ARG A 345 8.15 -12.66 21.34
CA ARG A 345 7.95 -11.80 22.52
C ARG A 345 8.59 -10.42 22.39
N ALA A 346 9.48 -10.24 21.43
CA ALA A 346 10.03 -8.94 21.06
C ALA A 346 9.17 -8.18 20.02
N ALA A 347 7.97 -8.67 19.68
CA ALA A 347 7.11 -8.06 18.67
C ALA A 347 6.62 -6.66 19.05
N PHE A 348 6.47 -6.38 20.33
CA PHE A 348 6.05 -5.10 20.85
C PHE A 348 7.06 -4.49 21.81
N ASP A 349 7.16 -3.16 21.77
CA ASP A 349 7.69 -2.37 22.89
C ASP A 349 6.51 -2.12 23.85
N LEU A 350 6.65 -2.48 25.12
CA LEU A 350 5.60 -2.29 26.12
C LEU A 350 5.39 -0.79 26.39
N LEU A 351 4.64 -0.15 25.50
CA LEU A 351 4.16 1.22 25.65
C LEU A 351 2.66 1.16 25.99
N GLU A 352 2.34 1.07 27.26
CA GLU A 352 0.96 1.02 27.73
C GLU A 352 0.20 2.29 27.37
N ILE A 353 -0.98 2.13 26.77
CA ILE A 353 -1.86 3.24 26.45
C ILE A 353 -2.59 3.66 27.72
N ALA A 354 -2.32 4.88 28.15
CA ALA A 354 -2.96 5.46 29.33
C ALA A 354 -4.21 6.28 28.96
N PRO A 355 -5.24 6.31 29.84
CA PRO A 355 -6.39 7.19 29.66
C PRO A 355 -5.98 8.66 29.83
N LEU A 356 -6.84 9.56 29.38
CA LEU A 356 -6.69 10.98 29.64
C LEU A 356 -6.96 11.31 31.12
N GLU A 357 -6.29 12.34 31.61
CA GLU A 357 -6.59 12.87 32.93
C GLU A 357 -7.95 13.61 32.97
N PRO A 358 -8.65 13.60 34.09
CA PRO A 358 -9.88 14.39 34.27
C PRO A 358 -9.62 15.87 33.93
N GLY A 359 -10.46 16.45 33.07
CA GLY A 359 -10.33 17.85 32.66
C GLY A 359 -9.52 18.10 31.40
N ASP A 360 -8.99 17.05 30.72
CA ASP A 360 -8.40 17.19 29.38
C ASP A 360 -9.46 17.77 28.42
N ARG A 361 -9.02 18.65 27.51
CA ARG A 361 -9.92 19.26 26.50
C ARG A 361 -10.41 18.25 25.46
N GLN A 362 -9.63 17.24 25.17
CA GLN A 362 -10.05 16.15 24.29
C GLN A 362 -10.92 15.18 25.10
N GLN A 363 -12.20 15.12 24.76
CA GLN A 363 -13.10 14.19 25.42
C GLN A 363 -12.93 12.78 24.86
N GLN A 364 -12.58 11.85 25.73
CA GLN A 364 -12.67 10.42 25.39
C GLN A 364 -14.15 9.98 25.31
N PRO A 365 -14.49 8.97 24.46
CA PRO A 365 -15.77 8.30 24.56
C PRO A 365 -16.02 7.80 25.99
N ARG A 366 -17.24 7.99 26.49
CA ARG A 366 -17.61 7.50 27.85
C ARG A 366 -17.54 5.97 27.85
N ILE A 367 -17.21 5.39 28.99
CA ILE A 367 -17.14 3.92 29.14
C ILE A 367 -18.46 3.25 28.74
N SER A 368 -19.59 3.89 29.07
CA SER A 368 -20.95 3.44 28.70
C SER A 368 -21.20 3.38 27.19
N ASP A 369 -20.45 4.17 26.42
CA ASP A 369 -20.62 4.31 24.97
C ASP A 369 -19.66 3.41 24.20
N VAL A 370 -18.88 2.58 24.92
CA VAL A 370 -17.85 1.70 24.34
C VAL A 370 -18.27 0.25 24.47
N THR A 371 -18.31 -0.45 23.35
CA THR A 371 -18.68 -1.87 23.29
C THR A 371 -17.65 -2.65 22.53
N ILE A 372 -17.22 -3.79 23.08
CA ILE A 372 -16.32 -4.73 22.43
C ILE A 372 -17.04 -6.08 22.32
N HIS A 373 -17.12 -6.56 21.08
CA HIS A 373 -17.65 -7.88 20.79
C HIS A 373 -16.59 -8.69 20.07
N ILE A 374 -16.07 -9.72 20.73
CA ILE A 374 -15.32 -10.77 20.05
C ILE A 374 -16.30 -11.89 19.78
N HIS A 375 -16.50 -12.22 18.50
CA HIS A 375 -17.42 -13.28 18.11
C HIS A 375 -16.97 -14.59 18.75
N HIS A 376 -17.76 -15.06 19.72
CA HIS A 376 -17.46 -16.27 20.45
C HIS A 376 -17.43 -17.44 19.45
N ILE A 377 -16.43 -18.30 19.58
CA ILE A 377 -16.30 -19.49 18.75
C ILE A 377 -17.48 -20.38 19.08
N PRO A 378 -18.55 -20.40 18.26
CA PRO A 378 -19.66 -21.28 18.55
C PRO A 378 -19.20 -22.73 18.34
N ARG A 379 -19.91 -23.67 18.95
CA ARG A 379 -19.76 -25.09 18.64
C ARG A 379 -19.98 -25.39 17.14
N VAL A 380 -20.51 -24.42 16.39
CA VAL A 380 -20.74 -24.46 14.95
C VAL A 380 -19.69 -23.57 14.26
N GLN A 381 -18.97 -24.15 13.31
CA GLN A 381 -17.97 -23.45 12.51
C GLN A 381 -18.65 -22.43 11.59
N VAL A 382 -18.28 -21.16 11.71
CA VAL A 382 -18.80 -20.07 10.88
C VAL A 382 -18.01 -20.00 9.58
N SER A 383 -18.67 -20.18 8.44
CA SER A 383 -18.04 -20.05 7.14
C SER A 383 -17.67 -18.57 6.82
N SER A 384 -16.79 -18.40 5.85
CA SER A 384 -16.42 -17.07 5.36
C SER A 384 -17.63 -16.23 4.88
N ASP A 385 -18.65 -16.86 4.29
CA ASP A 385 -19.83 -16.16 3.78
C ASP A 385 -20.82 -15.86 4.91
N GLU A 386 -20.87 -16.70 5.92
CA GLU A 386 -21.70 -16.52 7.11
C GLU A 386 -21.20 -15.39 8.01
N GLU A 387 -19.87 -15.25 8.16
CA GLU A 387 -19.25 -14.09 8.79
C GLU A 387 -19.73 -12.78 8.15
N LEU A 388 -19.76 -12.72 6.82
CA LEU A 388 -20.23 -11.52 6.11
C LEU A 388 -21.72 -11.27 6.28
N ARG A 389 -22.55 -12.31 6.33
CA ARG A 389 -23.99 -12.16 6.61
C ARG A 389 -24.23 -11.56 8.01
N LEU A 390 -23.46 -12.00 9.02
CA LEU A 390 -23.52 -11.45 10.37
C LEU A 390 -23.17 -9.95 10.38
N ILE A 391 -22.11 -9.56 9.66
CA ILE A 391 -21.72 -8.16 9.55
C ILE A 391 -22.84 -7.34 8.88
N LEU A 392 -23.37 -7.80 7.74
CA LEU A 392 -24.44 -7.12 7.02
C LEU A 392 -25.68 -6.94 7.89
N HIS A 393 -26.11 -7.98 8.59
CA HIS A 393 -27.24 -7.91 9.50
C HIS A 393 -27.00 -6.93 10.65
N SER A 394 -25.79 -6.94 11.23
CA SER A 394 -25.39 -5.98 12.25
C SER A 394 -25.40 -4.53 11.73
N LEU A 395 -24.92 -4.29 10.53
CA LEU A 395 -24.91 -2.97 9.90
C LEU A 395 -26.31 -2.47 9.58
N GLN A 396 -27.18 -3.30 9.03
CA GLN A 396 -28.56 -2.96 8.68
C GLN A 396 -29.37 -2.52 9.92
N ARG A 397 -29.07 -3.10 11.07
CA ARG A 397 -29.70 -2.72 12.34
C ARG A 397 -29.09 -1.47 12.96
N TRP A 398 -27.80 -1.25 12.77
CA TRP A 398 -27.06 -0.16 13.42
C TRP A 398 -27.12 1.16 12.67
N LEU A 399 -26.96 1.15 11.32
CA LEU A 399 -26.87 2.35 10.49
C LEU A 399 -28.08 3.32 10.61
N PRO A 400 -29.34 2.85 10.69
CA PRO A 400 -30.49 3.76 10.77
C PRO A 400 -30.42 4.71 11.96
N ASP A 401 -29.93 4.23 13.11
CA ASP A 401 -29.90 4.98 14.37
C ASP A 401 -28.57 5.75 14.57
N HIS A 402 -27.56 5.53 13.70
CA HIS A 402 -26.20 6.06 13.89
C HIS A 402 -25.66 6.78 12.66
N ARG A 403 -26.50 7.50 11.93
CA ARG A 403 -26.13 8.20 10.67
C ARG A 403 -25.03 9.25 10.82
N GLU A 404 -24.84 9.79 12.01
CA GLU A 404 -23.81 10.78 12.36
C GLU A 404 -22.45 10.12 12.71
N GLN A 405 -22.41 8.79 12.80
CA GLN A 405 -21.21 8.06 13.18
C GLN A 405 -20.53 7.45 11.98
N THR A 406 -19.22 7.24 12.11
CA THR A 406 -18.37 6.62 11.10
C THR A 406 -18.21 5.14 11.37
N VAL A 407 -18.19 4.32 10.30
CA VAL A 407 -18.07 2.86 10.40
C VAL A 407 -17.14 2.29 9.36
N SER A 408 -16.34 1.29 9.73
CA SER A 408 -15.48 0.57 8.81
C SER A 408 -15.57 -0.94 8.94
N ILE A 409 -15.32 -1.63 7.82
CA ILE A 409 -15.04 -3.06 7.76
C ILE A 409 -13.59 -3.21 7.33
N LEU A 410 -12.74 -3.64 8.25
CA LEU A 410 -11.32 -3.85 8.02
C LEU A 410 -11.07 -5.32 7.69
N VAL A 411 -10.51 -5.55 6.52
CA VAL A 411 -10.25 -6.88 5.97
C VAL A 411 -8.75 -7.21 5.96
N PRO A 412 -8.37 -8.50 6.02
CA PRO A 412 -6.96 -8.88 5.98
C PRO A 412 -6.28 -8.63 4.63
N ASP A 413 -7.04 -8.72 3.53
CA ASP A 413 -6.55 -8.56 2.16
C ASP A 413 -7.59 -7.93 1.21
N ASN A 414 -7.14 -7.50 0.03
CA ASN A 414 -8.00 -6.86 -0.97
C ASN A 414 -9.06 -7.82 -1.54
N ALA A 415 -8.75 -9.11 -1.69
CA ALA A 415 -9.69 -10.08 -2.25
C ALA A 415 -10.93 -10.20 -1.36
N ARG A 416 -10.73 -10.23 -0.04
CA ARG A 416 -11.83 -10.19 0.93
C ARG A 416 -12.58 -8.86 0.87
N GLY A 417 -11.87 -7.75 0.74
CA GLY A 417 -12.48 -6.42 0.60
C GLY A 417 -13.43 -6.33 -0.59
N PHE A 418 -13.06 -6.90 -1.74
CA PHE A 418 -13.93 -6.90 -2.92
C PHE A 418 -15.20 -7.72 -2.74
N VAL A 419 -15.14 -8.83 -2.01
CA VAL A 419 -16.32 -9.62 -1.68
C VAL A 419 -17.27 -8.81 -0.79
N VAL A 420 -16.73 -8.13 0.23
CA VAL A 420 -17.49 -7.23 1.11
C VAL A 420 -18.16 -6.11 0.31
N ALA A 421 -17.42 -5.39 -0.53
CA ALA A 421 -17.93 -4.30 -1.34
C ALA A 421 -19.07 -4.76 -2.29
N LYS A 422 -18.91 -5.94 -2.92
CA LYS A 422 -19.95 -6.53 -3.75
C LYS A 422 -21.24 -6.80 -2.96
N LEU A 423 -21.12 -7.33 -1.75
CA LEU A 423 -22.28 -7.64 -0.91
C LEU A 423 -22.99 -6.37 -0.40
N LEU A 424 -22.23 -5.33 0.00
CA LEU A 424 -22.79 -4.03 0.41
C LEU A 424 -23.59 -3.40 -0.74
N ARG A 425 -23.06 -3.47 -1.98
CA ARG A 425 -23.75 -3.00 -3.18
C ARG A 425 -25.06 -3.77 -3.41
N GLN A 426 -25.04 -5.09 -3.30
CA GLN A 426 -26.23 -5.92 -3.48
C GLN A 426 -27.34 -5.61 -2.46
N GLN A 427 -26.96 -5.17 -1.26
CA GLN A 427 -27.87 -4.79 -0.17
C GLN A 427 -28.21 -3.30 -0.15
N ALA A 428 -27.79 -2.54 -1.17
CA ALA A 428 -27.97 -1.09 -1.27
C ALA A 428 -27.50 -0.30 -0.03
N ILE A 429 -26.46 -0.80 0.67
CA ILE A 429 -25.84 -0.12 1.82
C ILE A 429 -24.79 0.87 1.28
N PRO A 430 -24.85 2.18 1.64
CA PRO A 430 -23.85 3.15 1.23
C PRO A 430 -22.46 2.77 1.69
N TYR A 431 -21.49 2.71 0.78
CA TYR A 431 -20.13 2.34 1.10
C TYR A 431 -19.11 3.08 0.23
N GLU A 432 -17.87 3.09 0.69
CA GLU A 432 -16.70 3.55 -0.04
C GLU A 432 -15.55 2.55 0.14
N GLU A 433 -14.71 2.44 -0.89
CA GLU A 433 -13.61 1.47 -0.92
C GLU A 433 -12.26 2.17 -0.75
N MET A 434 -11.49 1.72 0.25
CA MET A 434 -10.07 2.01 0.42
C MET A 434 -9.26 0.74 0.20
N LEU A 435 -9.34 0.22 -1.02
CA LEU A 435 -8.65 -0.96 -1.50
C LEU A 435 -7.68 -0.55 -2.61
N HIS A 436 -6.71 -1.36 -2.96
CA HIS A 436 -5.73 -1.03 -4.01
C HIS A 436 -6.36 -0.70 -5.37
N SER A 437 -7.56 -1.24 -5.67
CA SER A 437 -8.39 -0.80 -6.78
C SER A 437 -9.84 -0.91 -6.37
N THR A 438 -10.59 0.13 -6.65
CA THR A 438 -12.02 0.15 -6.33
C THR A 438 -12.82 -0.66 -7.34
N SER A 439 -14.03 -1.08 -6.98
CA SER A 439 -14.95 -1.73 -7.91
C SER A 439 -15.28 -0.83 -9.10
N SER A 440 -15.35 0.49 -8.89
CA SER A 440 -15.55 1.49 -9.93
C SER A 440 -14.38 1.49 -10.92
N VAL A 441 -13.14 1.53 -10.45
CA VAL A 441 -11.95 1.47 -11.32
C VAL A 441 -11.95 0.20 -12.17
N ARG A 442 -12.27 -0.94 -11.59
CA ARG A 442 -12.35 -2.20 -12.34
C ARG A 442 -13.47 -2.23 -13.36
N ALA A 443 -14.64 -1.67 -13.01
CA ALA A 443 -15.77 -1.57 -13.93
C ALA A 443 -15.42 -0.69 -15.12
N VAL A 444 -14.85 0.49 -14.89
CA VAL A 444 -14.40 1.42 -15.94
C VAL A 444 -13.36 0.74 -16.83
N ILE A 445 -12.33 0.14 -16.26
CA ILE A 445 -11.30 -0.57 -17.04
C ILE A 445 -11.90 -1.73 -17.84
N SER A 446 -12.82 -2.50 -17.26
CA SER A 446 -13.47 -3.63 -17.95
C SER A 446 -14.24 -3.16 -19.18
N VAL A 447 -15.01 -2.07 -19.06
CA VAL A 447 -15.78 -1.49 -20.17
C VAL A 447 -14.84 -0.93 -21.25
N LEU A 448 -13.82 -0.17 -20.85
CA LEU A 448 -12.80 0.35 -21.78
C LEU A 448 -12.06 -0.78 -22.52
N CYS A 449 -11.68 -1.84 -21.82
CA CYS A 449 -11.05 -2.99 -22.45
C CYS A 449 -11.92 -3.64 -23.50
N ILE A 450 -13.22 -3.80 -23.25
CA ILE A 450 -14.17 -4.39 -24.23
C ILE A 450 -14.23 -3.54 -25.49
N VAL A 451 -14.34 -2.21 -25.34
CA VAL A 451 -14.39 -1.27 -26.46
C VAL A 451 -13.09 -1.30 -27.25
N LEU A 452 -11.96 -1.17 -26.59
CA LEU A 452 -10.63 -1.13 -27.22
C LEU A 452 -10.26 -2.47 -27.86
N GLU A 453 -10.64 -3.61 -27.29
CA GLU A 453 -10.45 -4.93 -27.90
C GLU A 453 -11.15 -5.06 -29.22
N TYR A 454 -12.41 -4.57 -29.28
CA TYR A 454 -13.13 -4.54 -30.53
C TYR A 454 -12.49 -3.57 -31.54
N MET A 455 -12.11 -2.37 -31.11
CA MET A 455 -11.41 -1.39 -31.97
C MET A 455 -10.08 -1.91 -32.49
N ALA A 456 -9.36 -2.75 -31.74
CA ALA A 456 -8.11 -3.37 -32.17
C ALA A 456 -8.31 -4.45 -33.25
N THR A 457 -9.45 -5.15 -33.22
CA THR A 457 -9.78 -6.22 -34.20
C THR A 457 -11.28 -6.15 -34.58
N PRO A 458 -11.68 -5.19 -35.43
CA PRO A 458 -13.08 -4.96 -35.77
C PRO A 458 -13.74 -6.11 -36.53
N SER A 459 -12.96 -7.01 -37.15
CA SER A 459 -13.45 -8.19 -37.86
C SER A 459 -13.82 -9.36 -36.96
N ASP A 460 -13.55 -9.30 -35.65
CA ASP A 460 -13.87 -10.36 -34.70
C ASP A 460 -15.35 -10.30 -34.29
N SER A 461 -16.16 -11.27 -34.77
CA SER A 461 -17.58 -11.34 -34.47
C SER A 461 -17.90 -11.56 -32.98
N GLY A 462 -17.05 -12.28 -32.25
CA GLY A 462 -17.22 -12.50 -30.79
C GLY A 462 -17.02 -11.22 -30.00
N ARG A 463 -16.06 -10.39 -30.39
CA ARG A 463 -15.85 -9.06 -29.77
C ARG A 463 -16.97 -8.09 -30.14
N PHE A 464 -17.47 -8.15 -31.36
CA PHE A 464 -18.60 -7.35 -31.79
C PHE A 464 -19.87 -7.66 -30.98
N GLN A 465 -20.18 -8.94 -30.79
CA GLN A 465 -21.30 -9.39 -29.94
C GLN A 465 -21.10 -8.97 -28.48
N ARG A 466 -19.88 -9.08 -27.96
CA ARG A 466 -19.56 -8.68 -26.60
C ARG A 466 -19.72 -7.19 -26.40
N LEU A 467 -19.34 -6.36 -27.39
CA LEU A 467 -19.58 -4.91 -27.38
C LEU A 467 -21.06 -4.59 -27.27
N TYR A 468 -21.91 -5.24 -28.10
CA TYR A 468 -23.37 -5.08 -28.03
C TYR A 468 -23.90 -5.44 -26.63
N ARG A 469 -23.62 -6.66 -26.17
CA ARG A 469 -24.19 -7.20 -24.94
C ARG A 469 -23.75 -6.43 -23.67
N THR A 470 -22.50 -5.99 -23.63
CA THR A 470 -21.92 -5.49 -22.38
C THR A 470 -21.86 -3.97 -22.32
N VAL A 471 -21.78 -3.29 -23.46
CA VAL A 471 -21.63 -1.82 -23.51
C VAL A 471 -22.88 -1.16 -24.04
N TRP A 472 -23.39 -1.58 -25.19
CA TRP A 472 -24.53 -0.96 -25.83
C TRP A 472 -25.86 -1.27 -25.13
N ARG A 473 -26.21 -2.54 -24.98
CA ARG A 473 -27.49 -3.00 -24.41
C ARG A 473 -27.80 -2.41 -23.02
N PRO A 474 -26.85 -2.33 -22.04
CA PRO A 474 -27.12 -1.69 -20.75
C PRO A 474 -27.33 -0.18 -20.83
N THR A 475 -26.76 0.50 -21.85
CA THR A 475 -26.89 1.95 -22.03
C THR A 475 -28.15 2.32 -22.79
N SER A 476 -28.68 1.43 -23.64
CA SER A 476 -29.91 1.62 -24.44
C SER A 476 -31.19 1.14 -23.73
N SER A 477 -31.07 0.55 -22.54
CA SER A 477 -32.16 -0.13 -21.80
C SER A 477 -33.39 0.74 -21.46
N SER A 478 -33.39 2.01 -21.77
CA SER A 478 -34.59 2.86 -21.70
C SER A 478 -35.46 2.79 -22.96
N MET A 479 -35.02 2.12 -24.01
CA MET A 479 -35.70 2.14 -25.32
C MET A 479 -36.09 0.76 -25.88
N VAL A 480 -35.60 -0.34 -25.29
CA VAL A 480 -35.74 -1.69 -25.89
C VAL A 480 -36.28 -2.71 -24.90
N ASP A 481 -37.32 -3.45 -25.34
CA ASP A 481 -37.83 -4.62 -24.63
C ASP A 481 -36.74 -5.71 -24.50
N GLU A 482 -36.64 -6.40 -23.34
CA GLU A 482 -35.63 -7.46 -23.08
C GLU A 482 -35.63 -8.52 -24.20
N LEU A 483 -36.81 -8.85 -24.75
CA LEU A 483 -36.99 -9.79 -25.84
C LEU A 483 -36.36 -9.31 -27.17
N ALA A 484 -36.36 -8.01 -27.43
CA ALA A 484 -35.76 -7.44 -28.63
C ALA A 484 -34.23 -7.53 -28.57
N GLY A 485 -33.63 -7.26 -27.41
CA GLY A 485 -32.19 -7.40 -27.19
C GLY A 485 -31.69 -8.83 -27.42
N ASP A 486 -32.41 -9.84 -26.96
CA ASP A 486 -32.05 -11.25 -27.18
C ASP A 486 -32.16 -11.69 -28.65
N ARG A 487 -33.05 -11.03 -29.44
CA ARG A 487 -33.14 -11.26 -30.87
C ARG A 487 -31.97 -10.65 -31.62
N VAL A 488 -31.55 -9.44 -31.25
CA VAL A 488 -30.35 -8.80 -31.83
C VAL A 488 -29.10 -9.62 -31.50
N GLU A 489 -28.93 -10.10 -30.27
CA GLU A 489 -27.80 -10.98 -29.94
C GLU A 489 -27.77 -12.24 -30.81
N ARG A 490 -28.92 -12.89 -31.00
CA ARG A 490 -29.03 -14.06 -31.89
C ARG A 490 -28.75 -13.73 -33.35
N TYR A 491 -29.16 -12.55 -33.81
CA TYR A 491 -28.84 -12.08 -35.16
C TYR A 491 -27.33 -11.89 -35.32
N LEU A 492 -26.69 -11.14 -34.42
CA LEU A 492 -25.25 -10.91 -34.43
C LEU A 492 -24.43 -12.24 -34.31
N ALA A 493 -24.93 -13.23 -33.57
CA ALA A 493 -24.28 -14.54 -33.42
C ALA A 493 -24.28 -15.36 -34.73
N ARG A 494 -25.24 -15.12 -35.63
CA ARG A 494 -25.32 -15.83 -36.94
C ARG A 494 -24.37 -15.22 -37.95
N HIS A 495 -23.98 -13.94 -37.81
CA HIS A 495 -23.13 -13.22 -38.76
C HIS A 495 -21.65 -13.30 -38.35
N ARG A 496 -20.88 -14.04 -39.15
CA ARG A 496 -19.42 -14.22 -38.92
C ARG A 496 -18.59 -12.97 -39.23
N PHE A 497 -19.13 -12.07 -40.05
CA PHE A 497 -18.44 -10.92 -40.61
C PHE A 497 -19.10 -9.62 -40.13
N PRO A 498 -18.60 -8.98 -39.05
CA PRO A 498 -19.16 -7.74 -38.51
C PRO A 498 -19.30 -6.62 -39.57
N GLU A 499 -18.37 -6.56 -40.53
CA GLU A 499 -18.36 -5.58 -41.60
C GLU A 499 -19.59 -5.65 -42.48
N GLN A 500 -20.19 -6.83 -42.70
CA GLN A 500 -21.45 -6.97 -43.46
C GLN A 500 -22.64 -6.39 -42.74
N VAL A 501 -22.59 -6.40 -41.40
CA VAL A 501 -23.65 -5.79 -40.57
C VAL A 501 -23.46 -4.28 -40.46
N LEU A 502 -22.18 -3.83 -40.32
CA LEU A 502 -21.86 -2.42 -40.22
C LEU A 502 -22.01 -1.64 -41.51
N TYR A 503 -21.70 -2.27 -42.64
CA TYR A 503 -21.71 -1.66 -43.96
C TYR A 503 -22.45 -2.58 -44.96
N PRO A 504 -23.77 -2.71 -44.82
CA PRO A 504 -24.54 -3.61 -45.68
C PRO A 504 -24.49 -3.16 -47.16
N LEU A 505 -24.24 -4.12 -48.03
CA LEU A 505 -24.31 -3.91 -49.47
C LEU A 505 -25.76 -3.56 -49.87
N ASN A 506 -25.94 -2.46 -50.61
CA ASN A 506 -27.25 -1.92 -51.02
C ASN A 506 -28.10 -1.27 -49.90
N GLY A 507 -27.55 -0.99 -48.73
CA GLY A 507 -28.24 -0.24 -47.66
C GLY A 507 -29.38 -0.98 -46.95
N ALA A 508 -29.59 -2.25 -47.24
CA ALA A 508 -30.59 -3.07 -46.58
C ALA A 508 -29.92 -4.12 -45.68
N LEU A 509 -30.20 -4.12 -44.38
CA LEU A 509 -29.98 -5.26 -43.52
C LEU A 509 -30.83 -6.43 -44.06
N VAL A 510 -30.20 -7.63 -44.17
CA VAL A 510 -30.70 -8.82 -44.82
C VAL A 510 -32.16 -9.15 -44.43
N ASP A 511 -32.98 -9.58 -45.41
CA ASP A 511 -34.38 -10.01 -45.27
C ASP A 511 -34.58 -10.97 -44.11
N ASP A 512 -35.52 -10.67 -43.21
CA ASP A 512 -36.07 -11.43 -42.07
C ASP A 512 -35.97 -10.73 -40.69
N ILE A 513 -35.83 -9.41 -40.64
CA ILE A 513 -35.76 -8.66 -39.39
C ILE A 513 -37.02 -7.81 -39.21
N SER A 514 -37.65 -7.87 -38.02
CA SER A 514 -38.80 -6.98 -37.71
C SER A 514 -38.34 -5.50 -37.66
N PRO A 515 -39.20 -4.55 -38.02
CA PRO A 515 -38.85 -3.11 -38.06
C PRO A 515 -38.24 -2.56 -36.77
N ASP A 516 -38.68 -3.07 -35.61
CA ASP A 516 -38.16 -2.66 -34.28
C ASP A 516 -36.72 -3.10 -34.08
N LEU A 517 -36.33 -4.28 -34.59
CA LEU A 517 -34.96 -4.80 -34.55
C LEU A 517 -34.04 -4.05 -35.51
N VAL A 518 -34.54 -3.57 -36.66
CA VAL A 518 -33.75 -2.78 -37.59
C VAL A 518 -33.32 -1.47 -36.94
N LEU A 519 -34.23 -0.77 -36.25
CA LEU A 519 -33.92 0.48 -35.55
C LEU A 519 -32.81 0.30 -34.48
N GLU A 520 -32.90 -0.74 -33.66
CA GLU A 520 -31.90 -1.02 -32.65
C GLU A 520 -30.55 -1.38 -33.26
N LEU A 521 -30.57 -2.20 -34.31
CA LEU A 521 -29.36 -2.64 -34.98
C LEU A 521 -28.67 -1.48 -35.72
N ASP A 522 -29.43 -0.62 -36.38
CA ASP A 522 -28.93 0.59 -37.05
C ASP A 522 -28.30 1.57 -36.05
N ALA A 523 -28.95 1.79 -34.89
CA ALA A 523 -28.41 2.62 -33.83
C ALA A 523 -27.11 2.06 -33.26
N PHE A 524 -27.05 0.73 -33.05
CA PHE A 524 -25.81 0.07 -32.62
C PHE A 524 -24.73 0.15 -33.68
N CYS A 525 -25.05 -0.05 -34.95
CA CYS A 525 -24.08 0.06 -36.06
C CYS A 525 -23.51 1.48 -36.15
N GLU A 526 -24.39 2.51 -36.04
CA GLU A 526 -23.96 3.90 -36.05
C GLU A 526 -23.03 4.22 -34.85
N TYR A 527 -23.42 3.77 -33.67
CA TYR A 527 -22.56 3.88 -32.47
C TYR A 527 -21.19 3.23 -32.68
N THR A 528 -21.19 2.04 -33.29
CA THR A 528 -19.94 1.29 -33.54
C THR A 528 -19.07 1.97 -34.59
N ARG A 529 -19.64 2.52 -35.66
CA ARG A 529 -18.92 3.32 -36.68
C ARG A 529 -18.30 4.56 -36.05
N GLN A 530 -19.01 5.24 -35.16
CA GLN A 530 -18.47 6.36 -34.38
C GLN A 530 -17.30 5.95 -33.45
N LEU A 531 -17.36 4.77 -32.84
CA LEU A 531 -16.22 4.27 -32.08
C LEU A 531 -15.00 4.03 -32.98
N LEU A 532 -15.18 3.40 -34.13
CA LEU A 532 -14.09 3.13 -35.07
C LEU A 532 -13.46 4.41 -35.63
N SER A 533 -14.24 5.48 -35.82
CA SER A 533 -13.72 6.78 -36.27
C SER A 533 -12.73 7.41 -35.25
N LEU A 534 -12.79 7.01 -33.99
CA LEU A 534 -11.87 7.52 -32.96
C LEU A 534 -10.46 6.89 -33.03
N LEU A 535 -10.23 5.91 -33.88
CA LEU A 535 -8.91 5.27 -34.05
C LEU A 535 -7.80 6.22 -34.53
N SER A 536 -8.16 7.37 -35.06
CA SER A 536 -7.23 8.43 -35.49
C SER A 536 -6.70 9.30 -34.36
N TYR A 537 -7.31 9.23 -33.15
CA TYR A 537 -6.87 10.02 -32.00
C TYR A 537 -5.64 9.39 -31.32
N SER A 538 -4.86 10.23 -30.60
CA SER A 538 -3.84 9.73 -29.68
C SER A 538 -4.51 8.94 -28.54
N VAL A 539 -3.77 8.05 -27.88
CA VAL A 539 -4.34 7.16 -26.85
C VAL A 539 -4.96 7.92 -25.67
N ASP A 540 -4.37 9.03 -25.28
CA ASP A 540 -4.89 9.87 -24.20
C ASP A 540 -6.17 10.61 -24.62
N GLU A 541 -6.20 11.19 -25.81
CA GLU A 541 -7.41 11.80 -26.38
C GLU A 541 -8.52 10.77 -26.56
N LEU A 542 -8.19 9.59 -27.11
CA LEU A 542 -9.10 8.47 -27.29
C LEU A 542 -9.79 8.10 -25.97
N LEU A 543 -9.03 7.91 -24.89
CA LEU A 543 -9.60 7.53 -23.59
C LEU A 543 -10.44 8.64 -22.96
N VAL A 544 -10.12 9.91 -23.18
CA VAL A 544 -10.93 11.05 -22.72
C VAL A 544 -12.27 11.08 -23.45
N VAL A 545 -12.25 10.90 -24.78
CA VAL A 545 -13.48 10.88 -25.60
C VAL A 545 -14.35 9.68 -25.25
N LEU A 546 -13.74 8.48 -25.13
CA LEU A 546 -14.44 7.27 -24.68
C LEU A 546 -15.01 7.45 -23.28
N GLY A 547 -14.23 8.05 -22.35
CA GLY A 547 -14.69 8.34 -20.99
C GLY A 547 -15.97 9.16 -20.95
N ARG A 548 -16.05 10.24 -21.72
CA ARG A 548 -17.24 11.09 -21.83
C ARG A 548 -18.43 10.40 -22.51
N LYS A 549 -18.15 9.45 -23.41
CA LYS A 549 -19.19 8.73 -24.17
C LYS A 549 -19.76 7.55 -23.36
N LEU A 550 -18.96 6.91 -22.53
CA LEU A 550 -19.30 5.67 -21.83
C LEU A 550 -19.76 5.89 -20.39
N PHE A 551 -19.32 6.96 -19.75
CA PHE A 551 -19.53 7.18 -18.31
C PHE A 551 -20.21 8.53 -18.06
N ARG A 552 -20.96 8.61 -16.96
CA ARG A 552 -21.68 9.81 -16.54
C ARG A 552 -21.08 10.48 -15.30
N GLU A 553 -20.44 9.68 -14.44
CA GLU A 553 -19.85 10.17 -13.20
C GLU A 553 -18.52 10.91 -13.47
N PRO A 554 -18.32 12.12 -12.92
CA PRO A 554 -17.08 12.88 -13.10
C PRO A 554 -15.83 12.13 -12.66
N SER A 555 -15.93 11.29 -11.62
CA SER A 555 -14.85 10.44 -11.12
C SER A 555 -14.41 9.38 -12.12
N GLU A 556 -15.34 8.78 -12.86
CA GLU A 556 -15.06 7.77 -13.89
C GLU A 556 -14.40 8.42 -15.12
N ILE A 557 -14.88 9.61 -15.52
CA ILE A 557 -14.27 10.39 -16.61
C ILE A 557 -12.85 10.82 -16.25
N MET A 558 -12.62 11.27 -15.01
CA MET A 558 -11.29 11.63 -14.53
C MET A 558 -10.35 10.42 -14.53
N LEU A 559 -10.86 9.24 -14.20
CA LEU A 559 -10.08 7.99 -14.26
C LEU A 559 -9.66 7.68 -15.71
N CYS A 560 -10.56 7.85 -16.69
CA CYS A 560 -10.23 7.68 -18.11
C CYS A 560 -9.12 8.64 -18.55
N TYR A 561 -9.16 9.90 -18.10
CA TYR A 561 -8.10 10.87 -18.36
C TYR A 561 -6.74 10.40 -17.79
N ARG A 562 -6.72 9.96 -16.52
CA ARG A 562 -5.49 9.45 -15.88
C ARG A 562 -4.94 8.21 -16.60
N LEU A 563 -5.80 7.26 -16.94
CA LEU A 563 -5.42 6.09 -17.72
C LEU A 563 -4.83 6.49 -19.08
N GLY A 564 -5.41 7.49 -19.73
CA GLY A 564 -4.90 8.05 -21.00
C GLY A 564 -3.49 8.58 -20.87
N GLN A 565 -3.21 9.40 -19.86
CA GLN A 565 -1.85 9.92 -19.60
C GLN A 565 -0.83 8.80 -19.34
N ILE A 566 -1.24 7.79 -18.59
CA ILE A 566 -0.39 6.63 -18.29
C ILE A 566 -0.07 5.86 -19.58
N LEU A 567 -1.08 5.53 -20.39
CA LEU A 567 -0.89 4.79 -21.64
C LEU A 567 -0.09 5.61 -22.66
N LEU A 568 -0.27 6.92 -22.71
CA LEU A 568 0.54 7.80 -23.56
C LEU A 568 2.03 7.76 -23.16
N SER A 569 2.32 7.82 -21.87
CA SER A 569 3.70 7.71 -21.38
C SER A 569 4.33 6.36 -21.76
N ILE A 570 3.53 5.29 -21.70
CA ILE A 570 3.96 3.94 -22.11
C ILE A 570 4.18 3.87 -23.63
N GLN A 571 3.27 4.45 -24.40
CA GLN A 571 3.38 4.48 -25.86
C GLN A 571 4.62 5.27 -26.32
N THR A 572 4.88 6.41 -25.66
CA THR A 572 6.08 7.22 -25.92
C THR A 572 7.35 6.43 -25.67
N ALA A 573 7.41 5.62 -24.61
CA ALA A 573 8.53 4.74 -24.32
C ALA A 573 8.58 3.49 -25.24
N LYS A 574 7.46 3.12 -25.86
CA LYS A 574 7.31 1.95 -26.72
C LYS A 574 6.47 2.27 -27.95
N PRO A 575 7.02 2.97 -28.93
CA PRO A 575 6.28 3.41 -30.12
C PRO A 575 5.67 2.27 -30.95
N ALA A 576 6.18 1.04 -30.82
CA ALA A 576 5.65 -0.14 -31.52
C ALA A 576 4.39 -0.74 -30.87
N TRP A 577 3.93 -0.22 -29.71
CA TRP A 577 2.73 -0.70 -29.06
C TRP A 577 1.49 -0.15 -29.74
N GLY A 578 0.60 -1.06 -30.14
CA GLY A 578 -0.74 -0.75 -30.61
C GLY A 578 -1.79 -0.86 -29.50
N ILE A 579 -3.04 -0.77 -29.90
CA ILE A 579 -4.19 -0.83 -28.98
C ILE A 579 -4.25 -2.16 -28.23
N SER A 580 -3.88 -3.27 -28.87
CA SER A 580 -3.92 -4.60 -28.27
C SER A 580 -3.01 -4.70 -27.04
N GLU A 581 -1.78 -4.18 -27.12
CA GLU A 581 -0.83 -4.16 -26.01
C GLU A 581 -1.29 -3.23 -24.90
N MET A 582 -1.95 -2.13 -25.25
CA MET A 582 -2.53 -1.19 -24.29
C MET A 582 -3.69 -1.82 -23.51
N VAL A 583 -4.52 -2.63 -24.17
CA VAL A 583 -5.59 -3.38 -23.52
C VAL A 583 -5.03 -4.39 -22.51
N GLU A 584 -4.00 -5.13 -22.87
CA GLU A 584 -3.32 -6.04 -21.93
C GLU A 584 -2.76 -5.29 -20.72
N GLU A 585 -2.22 -4.11 -20.95
CA GLU A 585 -1.74 -3.22 -19.90
C GLU A 585 -2.87 -2.77 -18.98
N MET A 586 -3.98 -2.28 -19.54
CA MET A 586 -5.16 -1.87 -18.77
C MET A 586 -5.76 -3.03 -17.98
N ARG A 587 -5.78 -4.25 -18.53
CA ARG A 587 -6.21 -5.44 -17.78
C ARG A 587 -5.29 -5.73 -16.60
N ALA A 588 -3.99 -5.58 -16.78
CA ALA A 588 -3.04 -5.76 -15.70
C ALA A 588 -3.26 -4.74 -14.58
N ILE A 589 -3.64 -3.49 -14.93
CA ILE A 589 -4.07 -2.46 -13.97
C ILE A 589 -5.33 -2.91 -13.23
N GLY A 590 -6.36 -3.31 -13.96
CA GLY A 590 -7.65 -3.72 -13.39
C GLY A 590 -7.54 -4.96 -12.49
N ASN A 591 -6.64 -5.88 -12.81
CA ASN A 591 -6.43 -7.15 -12.10
C ASN A 591 -5.37 -7.06 -10.98
N HIS A 592 -4.97 -5.86 -10.54
CA HIS A 592 -3.96 -5.64 -9.50
C HIS A 592 -2.59 -6.27 -9.74
N GLN A 593 -2.29 -6.65 -10.96
CA GLN A 593 -0.95 -7.06 -11.33
C GLN A 593 -0.01 -5.86 -11.44
N ARG A 594 -0.57 -4.63 -11.29
CA ARG A 594 0.15 -3.36 -11.36
C ARG A 594 -0.52 -2.30 -10.48
N GLU A 595 0.26 -1.64 -9.64
CA GLU A 595 -0.19 -0.51 -8.81
C GLU A 595 -0.11 0.79 -9.61
N TYR A 596 -1.23 1.38 -10.02
CA TYR A 596 -1.27 2.66 -10.76
C TYR A 596 -1.72 3.86 -9.93
N LEU A 597 -2.41 3.57 -8.85
CA LEU A 597 -2.68 4.57 -7.83
C LEU A 597 -1.85 4.16 -6.64
N SER A 598 -0.88 4.98 -6.25
CA SER A 598 -0.17 4.72 -5.02
C SER A 598 -1.20 4.66 -3.90
N THR A 599 -1.00 3.74 -2.95
CA THR A 599 -1.81 3.68 -1.72
C THR A 599 -1.85 5.03 -1.02
N GLU A 600 -0.88 5.89 -1.29
CA GLU A 600 -0.71 7.24 -0.81
C GLU A 600 -1.70 8.22 -1.42
N ASP A 601 -1.96 8.14 -2.73
CA ASP A 601 -2.93 9.01 -3.41
C ASP A 601 -4.36 8.73 -2.94
N LEU A 602 -4.68 7.48 -2.58
CA LEU A 602 -5.98 7.10 -2.03
C LEU A 602 -6.19 7.61 -0.60
N ARG A 603 -5.10 7.84 0.16
CA ARG A 603 -5.14 8.37 1.53
C ARG A 603 -5.12 9.89 1.60
N ALA A 604 -4.61 10.55 0.56
CA ALA A 604 -4.43 12.00 0.56
C ALA A 604 -5.78 12.72 0.76
N GLY A 605 -5.95 13.31 1.94
CA GLY A 605 -7.15 14.07 2.31
C GLY A 605 -8.39 13.23 2.61
N TYR A 606 -8.28 11.91 2.72
CA TYR A 606 -9.42 11.06 3.08
C TYR A 606 -9.85 11.31 4.53
N LEU A 607 -11.14 11.56 4.70
CA LEU A 607 -11.82 11.63 5.99
C LEU A 607 -13.04 10.70 5.95
N PRO A 608 -13.21 9.81 6.95
CA PRO A 608 -14.37 8.94 7.03
C PRO A 608 -15.68 9.73 6.99
N ARG A 609 -16.63 9.33 6.17
CA ARG A 609 -17.93 9.98 6.04
C ARG A 609 -18.95 9.34 6.97
N PRO A 610 -19.65 10.11 7.83
CA PRO A 610 -20.74 9.58 8.65
C PRO A 610 -21.82 8.90 7.81
N GLY A 611 -22.37 7.78 8.29
CA GLY A 611 -23.42 7.01 7.62
C GLY A 611 -22.98 6.22 6.39
N VAL A 612 -21.69 6.25 6.01
CA VAL A 612 -21.11 5.52 4.88
C VAL A 612 -20.12 4.49 5.41
N VAL A 613 -20.24 3.23 4.94
CA VAL A 613 -19.35 2.13 5.36
C VAL A 613 -18.03 2.20 4.62
N THR A 614 -16.93 2.39 5.32
CA THR A 614 -15.59 2.29 4.70
C THR A 614 -15.12 0.84 4.66
N VAL A 615 -14.82 0.32 3.49
CA VAL A 615 -14.18 -1.00 3.30
C VAL A 615 -12.70 -0.78 3.03
N ALA A 616 -11.84 -1.22 3.94
CA ALA A 616 -10.40 -1.03 3.83
C ALA A 616 -9.62 -2.27 4.26
N THR A 617 -8.39 -2.45 3.75
CA THR A 617 -7.47 -3.39 4.40
C THR A 617 -6.95 -2.81 5.72
N MET A 618 -6.58 -3.67 6.67
CA MET A 618 -6.02 -3.20 7.95
C MET A 618 -4.74 -2.37 7.76
N HIS A 619 -3.96 -2.64 6.70
CA HIS A 619 -2.79 -1.82 6.34
C HIS A 619 -3.20 -0.41 5.89
N MET A 620 -4.25 -0.31 5.07
CA MET A 620 -4.77 0.98 4.61
C MET A 620 -5.41 1.81 5.72
N ALA A 621 -5.87 1.16 6.78
CA ALA A 621 -6.48 1.80 7.93
C ALA A 621 -5.48 2.52 8.86
N LYS A 622 -4.15 2.32 8.68
CA LYS A 622 -3.12 2.99 9.50
C LYS A 622 -3.29 4.51 9.41
N GLY A 623 -3.33 5.18 10.55
CA GLY A 623 -3.52 6.64 10.65
C GLY A 623 -4.98 7.11 10.68
N LEU A 624 -5.95 6.25 10.31
CA LEU A 624 -7.38 6.56 10.32
C LEU A 624 -8.06 6.07 11.59
N GLU A 625 -9.35 6.47 11.79
CA GLU A 625 -10.15 6.08 12.95
C GLU A 625 -11.65 6.18 12.62
N TRP A 626 -12.46 5.31 13.23
CA TRP A 626 -13.91 5.26 13.07
C TRP A 626 -14.59 5.03 14.41
N ASP A 627 -15.86 5.45 14.53
CA ASP A 627 -16.65 5.19 15.73
C ASP A 627 -16.91 3.69 15.92
N ARG A 628 -17.20 2.96 14.82
CA ARG A 628 -17.42 1.52 14.82
C ARG A 628 -16.49 0.81 13.82
N VAL A 629 -15.86 -0.26 14.26
CA VAL A 629 -14.92 -1.06 13.45
C VAL A 629 -15.26 -2.54 13.52
N TYR A 630 -15.37 -3.15 12.36
CA TYR A 630 -15.40 -4.61 12.21
C TYR A 630 -14.02 -5.09 11.74
N LEU A 631 -13.40 -6.01 12.50
CA LEU A 631 -12.19 -6.72 12.09
C LEU A 631 -12.60 -8.12 11.64
N THR A 632 -12.35 -8.45 10.37
CA THR A 632 -12.79 -9.70 9.76
C THR A 632 -11.65 -10.69 9.57
N GLY A 633 -11.97 -11.98 9.58
CA GLY A 633 -11.02 -13.02 9.20
C GLY A 633 -9.83 -13.16 10.14
N VAL A 634 -10.00 -12.95 11.45
CA VAL A 634 -8.92 -13.09 12.43
C VAL A 634 -8.69 -14.58 12.73
N ASN A 635 -8.15 -15.28 11.74
CA ASN A 635 -7.82 -16.69 11.78
C ASN A 635 -6.32 -16.92 11.52
N ASN A 636 -5.87 -18.16 11.72
CA ASN A 636 -4.46 -18.54 11.60
C ASN A 636 -3.85 -18.39 10.19
N ARG A 637 -4.68 -18.25 9.15
CA ARG A 637 -4.18 -18.00 7.78
C ARG A 637 -3.86 -16.53 7.54
N SER A 638 -4.68 -15.65 8.09
CA SER A 638 -4.49 -14.19 7.98
C SER A 638 -3.60 -13.63 9.09
N PHE A 639 -3.64 -14.25 10.26
CA PHE A 639 -2.86 -13.89 11.45
C PHE A 639 -2.16 -15.14 12.01
N PRO A 640 -1.13 -15.65 11.30
CA PRO A 640 -0.33 -16.73 11.82
C PRO A 640 0.30 -16.33 13.16
N SER A 641 0.37 -17.30 14.08
CA SER A 641 0.76 -17.07 15.46
C SER A 641 1.67 -18.19 15.96
N PHE A 642 2.37 -18.84 15.05
CA PHE A 642 3.23 -20.00 15.28
C PHE A 642 2.44 -21.23 15.77
N GLN A 643 1.31 -21.48 15.15
CA GLN A 643 0.46 -22.65 15.42
C GLN A 643 0.34 -23.56 14.17
N MET A 644 -0.09 -24.81 14.42
CA MET A 644 -0.26 -25.77 13.32
C MET A 644 -1.28 -25.24 12.29
N GLY A 645 -0.95 -25.36 10.99
CA GLY A 645 -1.81 -24.92 9.89
C GLY A 645 -1.71 -23.43 9.56
N ASP A 646 -0.77 -22.71 10.16
CA ASP A 646 -0.44 -21.33 9.78
C ASP A 646 -0.01 -21.24 8.32
N ARG A 647 -0.31 -20.10 7.70
CA ARG A 647 0.17 -19.78 6.36
C ARG A 647 1.05 -18.54 6.39
N TYR A 648 2.20 -18.64 5.74
CA TYR A 648 3.17 -17.57 5.63
C TYR A 648 3.23 -17.03 4.21
N LEU A 649 3.42 -15.73 4.05
CA LEU A 649 3.43 -15.07 2.75
C LEU A 649 4.57 -15.57 1.84
N GLY A 650 5.73 -15.88 2.43
CA GLY A 650 6.91 -16.40 1.73
C GLY A 650 6.73 -17.81 1.16
N SER A 651 5.89 -18.64 1.80
CA SER A 651 5.67 -20.03 1.39
C SER A 651 4.83 -20.10 0.12
N LYS A 652 5.38 -20.67 -0.95
CA LYS A 652 4.68 -20.88 -2.22
C LYS A 652 4.37 -22.36 -2.43
N TRP A 653 3.18 -22.67 -2.94
CA TRP A 653 2.69 -24.03 -3.11
C TRP A 653 3.56 -24.93 -4.00
N PHE A 654 4.36 -24.34 -4.87
CA PHE A 654 5.25 -25.05 -5.80
C PHE A 654 6.72 -25.11 -5.32
N VAL A 655 7.06 -24.35 -4.27
CA VAL A 655 8.41 -24.37 -3.68
C VAL A 655 8.50 -25.53 -2.68
N ARG A 656 9.62 -26.28 -2.74
CA ARG A 656 9.84 -27.42 -1.84
C ARG A 656 10.01 -27.00 -0.40
N ASP A 657 9.69 -27.88 0.51
CA ASP A 657 9.93 -27.80 1.96
C ASP A 657 9.35 -26.52 2.63
N GLY A 658 8.45 -25.83 1.94
CA GLY A 658 7.85 -24.58 2.44
C GLY A 658 8.85 -23.42 2.57
N LEU A 659 9.98 -23.48 1.86
CA LEU A 659 11.03 -22.46 1.90
C LEU A 659 10.51 -21.07 1.50
N ASP A 660 10.99 -20.07 2.21
CA ASP A 660 10.90 -18.67 1.82
C ASP A 660 12.17 -18.27 1.06
N LEU A 661 12.12 -18.37 -0.27
CA LEU A 661 13.30 -18.08 -1.10
C LEU A 661 13.73 -16.62 -1.04
N GLU A 662 12.85 -15.69 -0.67
CA GLU A 662 13.22 -14.29 -0.44
C GLU A 662 14.14 -14.18 0.79
N ALA A 663 13.75 -14.81 1.90
CA ALA A 663 14.51 -14.81 3.14
C ALA A 663 15.88 -15.52 2.97
N GLU A 664 15.90 -16.67 2.31
CA GLU A 664 17.14 -17.42 2.05
C GLU A 664 18.10 -16.62 1.16
N MET A 665 17.56 -15.96 0.12
CA MET A 665 18.33 -15.10 -0.79
C MET A 665 18.92 -13.90 -0.04
N ILE A 666 18.12 -13.19 0.75
CA ILE A 666 18.56 -12.01 1.51
C ILE A 666 19.61 -12.41 2.55
N ALA A 667 19.44 -13.51 3.28
CA ALA A 667 20.40 -13.99 4.25
C ALA A 667 21.77 -14.28 3.61
N GLN A 668 21.77 -14.92 2.42
CA GLN A 668 22.99 -15.17 1.68
C GLN A 668 23.68 -13.88 1.23
N VAL A 669 22.92 -12.92 0.69
CA VAL A 669 23.48 -11.61 0.28
C VAL A 669 23.99 -10.83 1.49
N SER A 670 23.27 -10.82 2.61
CA SER A 670 23.74 -10.19 3.86
C SER A 670 25.10 -10.72 4.28
N SER A 671 25.30 -12.04 4.19
CA SER A 671 26.60 -12.66 4.49
C SER A 671 27.68 -12.25 3.49
N MET A 672 27.37 -12.18 2.20
CA MET A 672 28.31 -11.75 1.17
C MET A 672 28.83 -10.33 1.37
N ILE A 673 27.97 -9.43 1.90
CA ILE A 673 28.33 -8.03 2.18
C ILE A 673 28.79 -7.79 3.63
N GLY A 674 29.06 -8.87 4.38
CA GLY A 674 29.64 -8.80 5.73
C GLY A 674 28.67 -8.38 6.85
N LEU A 675 27.35 -8.43 6.61
CA LEU A 675 26.32 -8.01 7.59
C LEU A 675 25.71 -9.16 8.39
N GLY A 676 26.02 -10.39 8.07
CA GLY A 676 25.48 -11.55 8.76
C GLY A 676 26.33 -12.78 8.54
N LYS A 677 25.99 -13.87 9.23
CA LYS A 677 26.60 -15.19 9.01
C LYS A 677 25.52 -16.10 8.40
N TYR A 678 25.65 -16.39 7.12
CA TYR A 678 24.88 -17.44 6.47
C TYR A 678 25.69 -18.75 6.58
N HIS A 679 25.24 -19.67 7.41
CA HIS A 679 25.96 -20.93 7.68
C HIS A 679 25.70 -22.00 6.61
N GLY A 680 24.98 -21.68 5.52
CA GLY A 680 24.63 -22.64 4.46
C GLY A 680 23.51 -23.60 4.86
N GLU A 681 22.92 -23.47 6.04
CA GLU A 681 21.78 -24.26 6.48
C GLU A 681 20.47 -23.69 5.92
N GLU A 682 20.01 -24.30 4.86
CA GLU A 682 18.76 -23.96 4.20
C GLU A 682 17.57 -24.15 5.17
N GLY A 683 16.63 -23.21 5.16
CA GLY A 683 15.47 -23.22 6.05
C GLY A 683 15.62 -22.37 7.33
N THR A 684 16.84 -22.03 7.73
CA THR A 684 17.07 -21.19 8.93
C THR A 684 16.56 -19.76 8.70
N ALA A 685 16.88 -19.15 7.56
CA ALA A 685 16.38 -17.83 7.21
C ALA A 685 14.86 -17.83 7.02
N THR A 686 14.30 -18.91 6.47
CA THR A 686 12.86 -19.13 6.37
C THR A 686 12.18 -19.08 7.73
N GLN A 687 12.72 -19.76 8.75
CA GLN A 687 12.15 -19.74 10.11
C GLN A 687 12.20 -18.32 10.71
N VAL A 688 13.31 -17.62 10.56
CA VAL A 688 13.45 -16.23 11.03
C VAL A 688 12.43 -15.32 10.34
N SER A 689 12.24 -15.46 9.03
CA SER A 689 11.23 -14.71 8.27
C SER A 689 9.81 -14.99 8.75
N GLN A 690 9.48 -16.25 9.02
CA GLN A 690 8.18 -16.64 9.57
C GLN A 690 7.89 -15.97 10.91
N LEU A 691 8.87 -15.95 11.83
CA LEU A 691 8.73 -15.30 13.14
C LEU A 691 8.59 -13.78 13.02
N ALA A 692 9.35 -13.17 12.10
CA ALA A 692 9.23 -11.74 11.79
C ALA A 692 7.84 -11.41 11.24
N TYR A 693 7.30 -12.27 10.35
CA TYR A 693 5.97 -12.14 9.80
C TYR A 693 4.87 -12.27 10.88
N VAL A 694 5.00 -13.22 11.81
CA VAL A 694 4.10 -13.33 12.98
C VAL A 694 4.09 -12.04 13.78
N SER A 695 5.27 -11.49 14.08
CA SER A 695 5.42 -10.22 14.82
C SER A 695 4.73 -9.05 14.08
N GLU A 696 4.87 -8.99 12.77
CA GLU A 696 4.19 -7.97 11.95
C GLU A 696 2.66 -8.16 11.99
N ARG A 697 2.16 -9.40 11.93
CA ARG A 697 0.72 -9.68 11.99
C ARG A 697 0.11 -9.35 13.35
N LEU A 698 0.84 -9.52 14.45
CA LEU A 698 0.42 -9.06 15.77
C LEU A 698 0.30 -7.53 15.81
N ARG A 699 1.28 -6.81 15.27
CA ARG A 699 1.21 -5.35 15.14
C ARG A 699 0.06 -4.91 14.23
N LEU A 700 -0.24 -5.66 13.16
CA LEU A 700 -1.37 -5.37 12.28
C LEU A 700 -2.71 -5.52 13.00
N LEU A 701 -2.86 -6.55 13.85
CA LEU A 701 -4.05 -6.73 14.68
C LEU A 701 -4.18 -5.57 15.70
N TYR A 702 -3.07 -5.17 16.33
CA TYR A 702 -3.01 -4.00 17.22
C TYR A 702 -3.42 -2.72 16.49
N VAL A 703 -2.94 -2.50 15.27
CA VAL A 703 -3.37 -1.38 14.43
C VAL A 703 -4.87 -1.46 14.19
N GLY A 704 -5.41 -2.62 13.83
CA GLY A 704 -6.85 -2.82 13.63
C GLY A 704 -7.68 -2.45 14.86
N ILE A 705 -7.32 -2.97 16.03
CA ILE A 705 -8.00 -2.68 17.32
C ILE A 705 -7.99 -1.17 17.60
N THR A 706 -6.84 -0.53 17.45
CA THR A 706 -6.67 0.90 17.76
C THR A 706 -7.28 1.85 16.71
N ARG A 707 -8.02 1.34 15.72
CA ARG A 707 -8.82 2.17 14.78
C ARG A 707 -10.18 2.50 15.33
N SER A 708 -10.70 1.69 16.26
CA SER A 708 -12.03 1.88 16.85
C SER A 708 -12.02 2.97 17.93
N ARG A 709 -12.97 3.89 17.86
CA ARG A 709 -13.19 4.91 18.89
C ARG A 709 -14.14 4.42 19.98
N LYS A 710 -15.24 3.75 19.58
CA LYS A 710 -16.34 3.35 20.47
C LYS A 710 -16.65 1.86 20.39
N GLU A 711 -16.97 1.36 19.19
CA GLU A 711 -17.45 0.00 19.02
C GLU A 711 -16.48 -0.85 18.19
N LEU A 712 -16.04 -1.95 18.77
CA LEU A 712 -15.13 -2.90 18.13
C LEU A 712 -15.76 -4.27 18.07
N ILE A 713 -15.87 -4.82 16.85
CA ILE A 713 -16.36 -6.18 16.60
C ILE A 713 -15.26 -6.97 15.90
N ILE A 714 -14.78 -8.03 16.54
CA ILE A 714 -13.75 -8.91 15.97
C ILE A 714 -14.39 -10.24 15.59
N LEU A 715 -14.21 -10.66 14.34
CA LEU A 715 -14.76 -11.87 13.77
C LEU A 715 -13.66 -12.76 13.21
N TRP A 716 -13.93 -14.05 13.20
CA TRP A 716 -13.10 -15.05 12.56
C TRP A 716 -13.98 -16.04 11.77
N ASN A 717 -13.40 -16.79 10.85
CA ASN A 717 -14.10 -17.80 10.07
C ASN A 717 -13.16 -18.97 9.75
N VAL A 718 -13.76 -20.12 9.45
CA VAL A 718 -13.05 -21.36 9.08
C VAL A 718 -12.52 -21.38 7.64
N GLY A 719 -12.70 -20.30 6.90
CA GLY A 719 -12.35 -20.20 5.48
C GLY A 719 -13.44 -20.80 4.57
N LYS A 720 -13.24 -20.68 3.26
CA LYS A 720 -13.98 -21.50 2.28
C LYS A 720 -13.41 -22.91 2.34
N ASN A 721 -14.26 -23.93 2.30
CA ASN A 721 -13.83 -25.33 2.15
C ASN A 721 -12.81 -25.38 1.02
N ALA A 722 -11.55 -25.38 1.38
CA ALA A 722 -10.48 -25.42 0.41
C ALA A 722 -10.49 -26.80 -0.24
N VAL A 723 -10.11 -26.86 -1.48
CA VAL A 723 -9.94 -28.05 -2.32
C VAL A 723 -9.13 -29.18 -1.63
N HIS A 724 -8.57 -28.95 -0.46
CA HIS A 724 -7.77 -29.89 0.34
C HIS A 724 -8.25 -30.09 1.79
N GLY A 725 -9.47 -29.68 2.13
CA GLY A 725 -10.08 -30.06 3.43
C GLY A 725 -9.51 -29.39 4.68
N GLU A 726 -8.53 -28.52 4.58
CA GLU A 726 -7.96 -27.81 5.74
C GLU A 726 -8.84 -26.64 6.16
N VAL A 727 -9.37 -26.71 7.36
CA VAL A 727 -10.20 -25.71 8.01
C VAL A 727 -9.30 -24.71 8.74
N SER A 728 -9.54 -23.40 8.55
CA SER A 728 -8.82 -22.36 9.32
C SER A 728 -9.23 -22.43 10.79
N GLN A 729 -8.29 -22.16 11.67
CA GLN A 729 -8.48 -22.06 13.12
C GLN A 729 -8.50 -20.58 13.56
N PRO A 730 -9.10 -20.25 14.71
CA PRO A 730 -8.93 -18.91 15.27
C PRO A 730 -7.45 -18.63 15.55
N ALA A 731 -7.02 -17.40 15.32
CA ALA A 731 -5.65 -17.00 15.64
C ALA A 731 -5.42 -17.02 17.16
N LEU A 732 -4.25 -17.42 17.64
CA LEU A 732 -3.94 -17.44 19.09
C LEU A 732 -4.17 -16.08 19.78
N PRO A 733 -3.81 -14.92 19.20
CA PRO A 733 -4.11 -13.64 19.83
C PRO A 733 -5.61 -13.40 20.00
N LEU A 734 -6.47 -13.94 19.12
CA LEU A 734 -7.91 -13.83 19.27
C LEU A 734 -8.40 -14.62 20.50
N LEU A 735 -7.88 -15.82 20.71
CA LEU A 735 -8.20 -16.64 21.87
C LEU A 735 -7.77 -15.96 23.17
N ALA A 736 -6.55 -15.42 23.21
CA ALA A 736 -6.05 -14.69 24.36
C ALA A 736 -6.91 -13.45 24.70
N LEU A 737 -7.36 -12.71 23.68
CA LEU A 737 -8.26 -11.57 23.90
C LEU A 737 -9.66 -11.98 24.38
N GLN A 738 -10.15 -13.14 23.97
CA GLN A 738 -11.41 -13.72 24.49
C GLN A 738 -11.27 -14.09 25.97
N GLU A 739 -10.19 -14.76 26.35
CA GLU A 739 -9.89 -15.12 27.72
C GLU A 739 -9.71 -13.90 28.63
N TYR A 740 -9.07 -12.84 28.11
CA TYR A 740 -8.96 -11.57 28.81
C TYR A 740 -10.34 -10.94 29.08
N LEU A 741 -11.21 -10.87 28.08
CA LEU A 741 -12.58 -10.33 28.26
C LEU A 741 -13.46 -11.19 29.16
N ALA A 742 -13.24 -12.50 29.21
CA ALA A 742 -13.91 -13.41 30.12
C ALA A 742 -13.39 -13.35 31.58
N GLY A 743 -12.30 -12.59 31.81
CA GLY A 743 -11.65 -12.49 33.12
C GLY A 743 -10.86 -13.71 33.56
N THR A 744 -10.58 -14.63 32.62
CA THR A 744 -9.77 -15.83 32.87
C THR A 744 -8.28 -15.60 32.63
N LEU A 745 -7.94 -14.57 31.87
CA LEU A 745 -6.58 -14.10 31.67
C LEU A 745 -6.41 -12.73 32.33
N VAL A 746 -5.56 -12.65 33.32
CA VAL A 746 -5.25 -11.39 34.07
C VAL A 746 -3.76 -11.11 33.94
N PHE A 747 -3.39 -9.87 33.56
CA PHE A 747 -2.01 -9.43 33.43
C PHE A 747 -1.61 -8.42 34.50
#